data_74a82fb3936e9a8d71bd8dce899d9c42
#
_entry.id   74a82fb3936e9a8d71bd8dce899d9c42
#
_cell.length_a   1.000
_cell.length_b   1.000
_cell.length_c   1.000
_cell.angle_alpha   90.00
_cell.angle_beta   90.00
_cell.angle_gamma   90.00
#
_symmetry.space_group_name_H-M   'P 1'
#
loop_
_entity.id
_entity.type
_entity.pdbx_description
1 polymer ?
#
loop_
_entity_poly.entity_id
_entity_poly.type
_entity_poly.pdbx_seq_one_letter_code
_entity_poly.pdbx_strand_id
1 'polypeptide(L)'
;MALREGLPGTIYRKDYAAPEFAVTTVDLLVQISPGRTEVTATLDMVRQGSGQGGLKLDGEQLSLQWIELDGERLTEDDYTAGDTELRVPSVPDRFTLRTCVTICPEENTSLEGFYRSQSAYCTQCEAEGFRKITYFPDRPDVLAVYTVTLEADRAECPVLLSNGNKISEEDLDSGRHRVVWHDPFPKPSYLFAMVAGDLKPVSDVFTTCSGRVVDLNIWVEEKDLGYCDYAMSALKAAMRWDEQVYGLEYDLDLYNIVAVDDFNMGAMENKGLNVFNTSCVLAHPDITTDMGFQRVEAVVAHEYFHNYSGNRVTCRDWFQLSLKEGFTVFRDSEFSADMNSRGVKRVEDALFLRTHQFAEDAGPLAHPVRPDAFVDISNFYTLTVYEKGAEVVRMLHTLLGAEAFHAGTSLYFERFDGQAVTCDDFVDCLAEASGRDLEQFRRWYEQAGTPEVVFSEHYDADTRRYQLTLQQHNPAASAQQENEPLVIPVATGLLVDGQPLSVGDGTTRVLELTEREQTFTFEDVPSKPVLSCLRGFSAPVRATVDHTEADLLILMAADDDAFVAWDAAQTLLARAIEAAEVDTDTNLPQGLLEACEQVLMGSMDPAMKALTLALPSEEYLADRAAQQGLVNVSQIHHQRRQVKASLGGALETVWQKVLSDNSAPLAYSPHADDIGLRALRHLAQDYLLAANPAHLDAAHSLFENADNLTDRLAAMRWITHYEQLESREAVLADFYKRWQHEALVVNQWLTVQATRPETDCVESVRALMTHPAFDWRNPNKLRALIGAFAGGNPIAFHRGDGAGYRLMGEVIERLQASNPQIAARMLAPMTRWRRYAVGQETMRAELERLAAIDPLPKDVFEVLNRALTEPA
;
A
#
# COMPACT_ATOMS: atom_id res chain seq x y z
N MET A 1 13.08 10.10 12.64
CA MET A 1 13.00 11.05 13.74
C MET A 1 12.53 10.33 14.98
N ALA A 2 13.30 10.35 16.07
CA ALA A 2 12.78 9.84 17.33
C ALA A 2 11.61 10.74 17.75
N LEU A 3 10.46 10.13 18.10
CA LEU A 3 9.40 10.87 18.78
C LEU A 3 10.01 11.62 19.95
N ARG A 4 9.66 12.90 20.12
CA ARG A 4 10.14 13.66 21.28
C ARG A 4 9.79 12.91 22.54
N GLU A 5 10.78 12.65 23.40
CA GLU A 5 10.52 12.13 24.73
C GLU A 5 9.47 13.00 25.39
N GLY A 6 8.31 12.42 25.74
CA GLY A 6 7.31 13.09 26.55
C GLY A 6 5.90 13.22 26.01
N LEU A 7 5.54 12.70 24.81
CA LEU A 7 4.13 12.62 24.44
C LEU A 7 3.42 11.59 25.35
N PRO A 8 2.25 11.92 25.91
CA PRO A 8 1.48 10.95 26.70
C PRO A 8 1.15 9.70 25.89
N GLY A 9 1.44 8.54 26.47
CA GLY A 9 1.12 7.23 25.84
C GLY A 9 2.12 6.75 24.80
N THR A 10 3.28 7.39 24.61
CA THR A 10 4.32 6.92 23.70
C THR A 10 4.88 5.56 24.13
N ILE A 11 4.88 4.59 23.22
CA ILE A 11 5.48 3.27 23.37
C ILE A 11 6.83 3.28 22.65
N TYR A 12 7.87 2.74 23.30
CA TYR A 12 9.24 2.72 22.75
C TYR A 12 9.73 1.30 22.51
N ARG A 13 10.40 1.06 21.38
CA ARG A 13 11.03 -0.23 21.03
C ARG A 13 12.03 -0.73 22.10
N LYS A 14 12.81 0.20 22.66
CA LYS A 14 13.78 -0.11 23.72
C LYS A 14 13.17 -0.66 25.01
N ASP A 15 11.88 -0.41 25.23
CA ASP A 15 11.16 -0.82 26.44
C ASP A 15 10.43 -2.16 26.24
N TYR A 16 10.71 -2.88 25.15
CA TYR A 16 10.16 -4.21 24.94
C TYR A 16 10.51 -5.13 26.09
N ALA A 17 9.51 -5.82 26.60
CA ALA A 17 9.64 -6.89 27.56
C ALA A 17 8.85 -8.12 27.09
N ALA A 18 9.42 -9.30 27.23
CA ALA A 18 8.73 -10.54 26.91
C ALA A 18 7.44 -10.68 27.74
N PRO A 19 6.38 -11.34 27.20
CA PRO A 19 5.12 -11.51 27.93
C PRO A 19 5.34 -12.31 29.21
N GLU A 20 4.69 -11.88 30.33
CA GLU A 20 4.76 -12.59 31.59
C GLU A 20 4.05 -13.95 31.57
N PHE A 21 3.06 -14.08 30.67
CA PHE A 21 2.28 -15.30 30.49
C PHE A 21 2.22 -15.68 29.01
N ALA A 22 2.42 -16.95 28.72
CA ALA A 22 2.05 -17.54 27.45
C ALA A 22 0.60 -18.01 27.51
N VAL A 23 -0.11 -17.91 26.40
CA VAL A 23 -1.40 -18.57 26.20
C VAL A 23 -1.14 -19.76 25.27
N THR A 24 -1.43 -20.98 25.75
CA THR A 24 -1.17 -22.18 24.94
C THR A 24 -2.35 -22.56 24.05
N THR A 25 -3.57 -22.42 24.57
CA THR A 25 -4.82 -22.66 23.86
C THR A 25 -5.82 -21.54 24.12
N VAL A 26 -6.63 -21.25 23.11
CA VAL A 26 -7.76 -20.32 23.14
C VAL A 26 -8.99 -21.07 22.63
N ASP A 27 -9.98 -21.29 23.51
CA ASP A 27 -11.29 -21.79 23.13
C ASP A 27 -12.32 -20.66 23.24
N LEU A 28 -12.91 -20.28 22.08
CA LEU A 28 -13.93 -19.26 22.02
C LEU A 28 -15.30 -19.87 21.73
N LEU A 29 -16.31 -19.48 22.53
CA LEU A 29 -17.71 -19.66 22.19
C LEU A 29 -18.31 -18.28 21.92
N VAL A 30 -18.71 -18.02 20.67
CA VAL A 30 -19.31 -16.76 20.25
C VAL A 30 -20.76 -17.00 19.87
N GLN A 31 -21.68 -16.41 20.64
CA GLN A 31 -23.12 -16.52 20.44
C GLN A 31 -23.64 -15.22 19.87
N ILE A 32 -23.79 -15.18 18.53
CA ILE A 32 -24.22 -14.00 17.81
C ILE A 32 -25.73 -13.86 17.88
N SER A 33 -26.19 -12.69 18.29
CA SER A 33 -27.61 -12.30 18.29
C SER A 33 -27.72 -10.80 18.01
N PRO A 34 -28.73 -10.33 17.29
CA PRO A 34 -28.91 -8.91 16.99
C PRO A 34 -28.86 -8.04 18.26
N GLY A 35 -28.04 -7.01 18.24
CA GLY A 35 -27.87 -6.06 19.35
C GLY A 35 -27.11 -6.62 20.56
N ARG A 36 -26.73 -7.90 20.58
CA ARG A 36 -25.96 -8.51 21.66
C ARG A 36 -25.22 -9.77 21.21
N THR A 37 -23.94 -9.69 21.13
CA THR A 37 -23.07 -10.88 20.96
C THR A 37 -22.43 -11.22 22.29
N GLU A 38 -22.55 -12.48 22.72
CA GLU A 38 -21.88 -13.00 23.91
C GLU A 38 -20.65 -13.79 23.51
N VAL A 39 -19.50 -13.47 24.12
CA VAL A 39 -18.22 -14.14 23.87
C VAL A 39 -17.72 -14.75 25.18
N THR A 40 -17.65 -16.08 25.22
CA THR A 40 -16.98 -16.81 26.29
C THR A 40 -15.61 -17.26 25.81
N ALA A 41 -14.55 -16.78 26.42
CA ALA A 41 -13.17 -17.18 26.16
C ALA A 41 -12.64 -18.09 27.27
N THR A 42 -11.99 -19.18 26.89
CA THR A 42 -11.25 -20.06 27.80
C THR A 42 -9.79 -20.05 27.37
N LEU A 43 -8.90 -19.61 28.27
CA LEU A 43 -7.47 -19.41 28.01
C LEU A 43 -6.67 -20.32 28.94
N ASP A 44 -5.88 -21.25 28.39
CA ASP A 44 -4.88 -21.99 29.16
C ASP A 44 -3.58 -21.19 29.21
N MET A 45 -3.21 -20.77 30.40
CA MET A 45 -2.12 -19.82 30.61
C MET A 45 -0.98 -20.41 31.45
N VAL A 46 0.25 -20.04 31.06
CA VAL A 46 1.48 -20.47 31.72
C VAL A 46 2.39 -19.28 31.92
N ARG A 47 2.84 -19.08 33.18
CA ARG A 47 3.80 -18.04 33.53
C ARG A 47 5.14 -18.28 32.86
N GLN A 48 5.68 -17.22 32.28
CA GLN A 48 7.01 -17.18 31.68
C GLN A 48 7.98 -16.52 32.68
N GLY A 49 9.10 -17.19 32.97
CA GLY A 49 10.12 -16.64 33.86
C GLY A 49 9.78 -16.79 35.38
N SER A 50 10.44 -15.96 36.19
CA SER A 50 10.38 -16.07 37.69
C SER A 50 9.56 -14.94 38.35
N GLY A 51 8.76 -14.19 37.56
CA GLY A 51 7.89 -13.13 38.10
C GLY A 51 6.84 -13.64 39.06
N GLN A 52 6.43 -12.83 40.02
CA GLN A 52 5.32 -13.10 40.95
C GLN A 52 4.18 -12.09 40.78
N GLY A 53 4.13 -11.40 39.60
CA GLY A 53 3.11 -10.41 39.26
C GLY A 53 1.73 -11.05 39.08
N GLY A 54 0.68 -10.24 39.19
CA GLY A 54 -0.68 -10.59 38.80
C GLY A 54 -0.82 -10.65 37.27
N LEU A 55 -1.98 -11.11 36.81
CA LEU A 55 -2.32 -11.15 35.41
C LEU A 55 -2.85 -9.77 34.94
N LYS A 56 -2.38 -9.31 33.81
CA LYS A 56 -2.92 -8.15 33.05
C LYS A 56 -3.37 -8.62 31.67
N LEU A 57 -4.59 -8.27 31.29
CA LEU A 57 -5.15 -8.51 29.96
C LEU A 57 -5.64 -7.19 29.39
N ASP A 58 -5.49 -7.01 28.08
CA ASP A 58 -6.05 -5.89 27.35
C ASP A 58 -7.53 -6.15 27.04
N GLY A 59 -8.35 -5.10 27.07
CA GLY A 59 -9.78 -5.21 26.78
C GLY A 59 -10.41 -3.83 26.64
N GLU A 60 -11.09 -3.58 25.53
CA GLU A 60 -11.71 -2.30 25.21
C GLU A 60 -13.16 -2.50 24.77
N GLN A 61 -14.05 -1.61 25.23
CA GLN A 61 -15.48 -1.61 24.87
C GLN A 61 -16.18 -2.94 25.20
N LEU A 62 -15.73 -3.65 26.23
CA LEU A 62 -16.27 -4.93 26.67
C LEU A 62 -17.19 -4.74 27.88
N SER A 63 -18.34 -5.42 27.88
CA SER A 63 -19.19 -5.54 29.07
C SER A 63 -18.95 -6.88 29.75
N LEU A 64 -18.08 -6.91 30.76
CA LEU A 64 -17.75 -8.13 31.51
C LEU A 64 -18.99 -8.67 32.24
N GLN A 65 -19.35 -9.92 31.98
CA GLN A 65 -20.47 -10.62 32.64
C GLN A 65 -19.96 -11.45 33.81
N TRP A 66 -18.84 -12.11 33.62
CA TRP A 66 -18.21 -12.92 34.67
C TRP A 66 -16.79 -13.36 34.27
N ILE A 67 -16.05 -13.77 35.31
CA ILE A 67 -14.70 -14.34 35.22
C ILE A 67 -14.55 -15.52 36.13
N GLU A 68 -13.85 -16.58 35.70
CA GLU A 68 -13.53 -17.80 36.48
C GLU A 68 -12.02 -18.08 36.35
N LEU A 69 -11.42 -18.47 37.46
CA LEU A 69 -10.05 -18.96 37.55
C LEU A 69 -10.07 -20.42 38.05
N ASP A 70 -9.56 -21.35 37.24
CA ASP A 70 -9.56 -22.81 37.50
C ASP A 70 -10.96 -23.36 37.86
N GLY A 71 -12.01 -22.80 37.25
CA GLY A 71 -13.41 -23.16 37.46
C GLY A 71 -14.08 -22.50 38.68
N GLU A 72 -13.36 -21.68 39.43
CA GLU A 72 -13.92 -20.90 40.54
C GLU A 72 -14.29 -19.47 40.06
N ARG A 73 -15.53 -19.04 40.33
CA ARG A 73 -16.04 -17.72 40.01
C ARG A 73 -15.35 -16.66 40.86
N LEU A 74 -14.70 -15.69 40.25
CA LEU A 74 -14.12 -14.54 40.93
C LEU A 74 -15.21 -13.51 41.28
N THR A 75 -14.98 -12.81 42.42
CA THR A 75 -15.82 -11.69 42.87
C THR A 75 -15.17 -10.33 42.47
N GLU A 76 -15.91 -9.23 42.58
CA GLU A 76 -15.39 -7.90 42.31
C GLU A 76 -14.19 -7.49 43.17
N ASP A 77 -13.95 -8.18 44.32
CA ASP A 77 -12.77 -7.96 45.17
C ASP A 77 -11.51 -8.66 44.62
N ASP A 78 -11.66 -9.65 43.71
CA ASP A 78 -10.56 -10.50 43.23
C ASP A 78 -9.93 -9.92 41.92
N TYR A 79 -10.57 -8.96 41.24
CA TYR A 79 -10.08 -8.37 40.01
C TYR A 79 -10.45 -6.90 39.90
N THR A 80 -9.81 -6.21 38.95
CA THR A 80 -10.20 -4.86 38.55
C THR A 80 -10.42 -4.84 37.02
N ALA A 81 -11.60 -4.46 36.55
CA ALA A 81 -11.92 -4.22 35.16
C ALA A 81 -11.99 -2.71 34.91
N GLY A 82 -11.07 -2.20 34.11
CA GLY A 82 -11.04 -0.80 33.62
C GLY A 82 -11.52 -0.70 32.21
N ASP A 83 -11.43 0.50 31.62
CA ASP A 83 -11.87 0.79 30.24
C ASP A 83 -10.97 0.12 29.20
N THR A 84 -9.69 -0.16 29.52
CA THR A 84 -8.71 -0.69 28.57
C THR A 84 -8.01 -1.94 29.06
N GLU A 85 -8.26 -2.39 30.30
CA GLU A 85 -7.56 -3.55 30.86
C GLU A 85 -8.36 -4.26 31.95
N LEU A 86 -8.10 -5.57 32.10
CA LEU A 86 -8.52 -6.40 33.20
C LEU A 86 -7.27 -6.82 34.00
N ARG A 87 -7.31 -6.67 35.34
CA ARG A 87 -6.22 -7.07 36.24
C ARG A 87 -6.72 -8.07 37.25
N VAL A 88 -6.01 -9.20 37.41
CA VAL A 88 -6.18 -10.19 38.49
C VAL A 88 -4.90 -10.19 39.31
N PRO A 89 -4.91 -9.67 40.56
CA PRO A 89 -3.69 -9.42 41.35
C PRO A 89 -2.89 -10.65 41.67
N SER A 90 -3.53 -11.82 41.73
CA SER A 90 -2.85 -13.09 42.10
C SER A 90 -3.41 -14.23 41.25
N VAL A 91 -2.50 -14.90 40.54
CA VAL A 91 -2.80 -16.10 39.75
C VAL A 91 -1.69 -17.17 39.96
N PRO A 92 -2.01 -18.47 39.83
CA PRO A 92 -0.99 -19.52 39.79
C PRO A 92 -0.02 -19.41 38.60
N ASP A 93 1.04 -20.22 38.62
CA ASP A 93 1.98 -20.27 37.47
C ASP A 93 1.37 -20.97 36.24
N ARG A 94 0.39 -21.81 36.42
CA ARG A 94 -0.41 -22.46 35.38
C ARG A 94 -1.86 -22.47 35.82
N PHE A 95 -2.74 -22.00 34.97
CA PHE A 95 -4.16 -21.89 35.25
C PHE A 95 -4.99 -21.81 33.96
N THR A 96 -6.27 -22.09 34.11
CA THR A 96 -7.28 -21.82 33.05
C THR A 96 -8.10 -20.61 33.48
N LEU A 97 -8.08 -19.56 32.65
CA LEU A 97 -8.93 -18.38 32.82
C LEU A 97 -10.13 -18.48 31.89
N ARG A 98 -11.32 -18.26 32.42
CA ARG A 98 -12.54 -18.12 31.60
C ARG A 98 -13.16 -16.76 31.84
N THR A 99 -13.47 -16.07 30.76
CA THR A 99 -14.20 -14.79 30.80
C THR A 99 -15.43 -14.87 29.91
N CYS A 100 -16.51 -14.19 30.32
CA CYS A 100 -17.66 -13.96 29.45
C CYS A 100 -17.90 -12.47 29.36
N VAL A 101 -17.97 -11.97 28.13
CA VAL A 101 -18.25 -10.57 27.81
C VAL A 101 -19.42 -10.45 26.85
N THR A 102 -20.07 -9.29 26.83
CA THR A 102 -21.03 -8.93 25.77
C THR A 102 -20.52 -7.73 25.02
N ILE A 103 -20.71 -7.77 23.69
CA ILE A 103 -20.38 -6.71 22.75
C ILE A 103 -21.54 -6.45 21.80
N CYS A 104 -21.58 -5.29 21.14
CA CYS A 104 -22.59 -4.90 20.16
C CYS A 104 -21.92 -4.56 18.81
N PRO A 105 -21.73 -5.53 17.91
CA PRO A 105 -21.07 -5.31 16.62
C PRO A 105 -21.75 -4.29 15.73
N GLU A 106 -23.06 -4.12 15.83
CA GLU A 106 -23.85 -3.17 15.04
C GLU A 106 -23.56 -1.70 15.41
N GLU A 107 -23.07 -1.44 16.61
CA GLU A 107 -22.71 -0.10 17.09
C GLU A 107 -21.22 0.23 16.81
N ASN A 108 -20.45 -0.75 16.39
CA ASN A 108 -19.03 -0.58 16.11
C ASN A 108 -18.81 0.11 14.77
N THR A 109 -18.49 1.40 14.81
CA THR A 109 -18.23 2.24 13.64
C THR A 109 -16.74 2.43 13.35
N SER A 110 -15.86 2.01 14.27
CA SER A 110 -14.39 2.06 14.05
C SER A 110 -13.92 1.02 13.03
N LEU A 111 -14.72 -0.03 12.81
CA LEU A 111 -14.40 -1.18 11.94
C LEU A 111 -13.13 -1.92 12.41
N GLU A 112 -12.96 -2.02 13.74
CA GLU A 112 -11.91 -2.78 14.43
C GLU A 112 -12.53 -3.72 15.46
N GLY A 113 -11.99 -4.91 15.62
CA GLY A 113 -12.61 -5.97 16.40
C GLY A 113 -13.74 -6.62 15.60
N PHE A 114 -14.88 -6.92 16.25
CA PHE A 114 -16.05 -7.51 15.59
C PHE A 114 -17.10 -6.45 15.27
N TYR A 115 -17.52 -6.37 14.02
CA TYR A 115 -18.48 -5.36 13.55
C TYR A 115 -19.39 -5.91 12.47
N ARG A 116 -20.41 -5.15 12.11
CA ARG A 116 -21.34 -5.48 11.02
C ARG A 116 -21.05 -4.63 9.79
N SER A 117 -20.80 -5.29 8.65
CA SER A 117 -20.72 -4.70 7.32
C SER A 117 -21.91 -5.17 6.51
N GLN A 118 -22.80 -4.27 6.15
CA GLN A 118 -24.01 -4.56 5.38
C GLN A 118 -24.82 -5.73 5.98
N SER A 119 -24.86 -6.88 5.27
CA SER A 119 -25.59 -8.09 5.65
C SER A 119 -24.76 -9.07 6.49
N ALA A 120 -23.45 -8.88 6.62
CA ALA A 120 -22.55 -9.81 7.30
C ALA A 120 -21.87 -9.18 8.53
N TYR A 121 -21.53 -10.02 9.50
CA TYR A 121 -20.63 -9.69 10.59
C TYR A 121 -19.22 -10.16 10.22
N CYS A 122 -18.20 -9.37 10.50
CA CYS A 122 -16.81 -9.71 10.24
C CYS A 122 -15.88 -9.09 11.28
N THR A 123 -14.62 -9.52 11.26
CA THR A 123 -13.59 -9.02 12.17
C THR A 123 -12.48 -8.29 11.43
N GLN A 124 -11.87 -7.31 12.14
CA GLN A 124 -10.54 -6.78 11.85
C GLN A 124 -9.76 -6.70 13.16
N CYS A 125 -8.77 -7.57 13.33
CA CYS A 125 -8.01 -7.68 14.58
C CYS A 125 -6.62 -7.03 14.50
N GLU A 126 -6.04 -6.85 13.34
CA GLU A 126 -4.77 -6.16 13.19
C GLU A 126 -4.97 -4.63 13.28
N ALA A 127 -4.18 -3.90 14.11
CA ALA A 127 -3.11 -4.41 14.99
C ALA A 127 -3.61 -4.89 16.35
N GLU A 128 -4.57 -4.21 16.97
CA GLU A 128 -4.99 -4.37 18.36
C GLU A 128 -6.52 -4.49 18.52
N GLY A 129 -7.20 -5.07 17.51
CA GLY A 129 -8.66 -5.21 17.50
C GLY A 129 -9.20 -6.40 18.27
N PHE A 130 -8.40 -7.42 18.57
CA PHE A 130 -8.86 -8.60 19.30
C PHE A 130 -9.32 -8.26 20.73
N ARG A 131 -8.68 -7.26 21.36
CA ARG A 131 -9.07 -6.74 22.69
C ARG A 131 -10.47 -6.14 22.74
N LYS A 132 -11.09 -5.85 21.57
CA LYS A 132 -12.49 -5.40 21.43
C LYS A 132 -13.48 -6.56 21.28
N ILE A 133 -12.99 -7.81 21.30
CA ILE A 133 -13.79 -9.04 21.23
C ILE A 133 -13.84 -9.74 22.58
N THR A 134 -12.69 -9.88 23.22
CA THR A 134 -12.57 -10.47 24.55
C THR A 134 -11.28 -10.01 25.25
N TYR A 135 -11.15 -10.21 26.54
CA TYR A 135 -9.92 -9.93 27.28
C TYR A 135 -8.81 -10.89 26.87
N PHE A 136 -7.64 -10.35 26.48
CA PHE A 136 -6.50 -11.12 25.99
C PHE A 136 -5.19 -10.34 26.19
N PRO A 137 -4.01 -10.99 26.30
CA PRO A 137 -2.73 -10.31 26.13
C PRO A 137 -2.53 -10.05 24.64
N ASP A 138 -3.10 -8.94 24.15
CA ASP A 138 -3.27 -8.63 22.71
C ASP A 138 -2.00 -8.04 22.11
N ARG A 139 -1.04 -8.94 21.85
CA ARG A 139 0.29 -8.63 21.32
C ARG A 139 0.79 -9.73 20.38
N PRO A 140 1.62 -9.42 19.38
CA PRO A 140 1.97 -10.37 18.32
C PRO A 140 2.90 -11.53 18.77
N ASP A 141 3.60 -11.41 19.91
CA ASP A 141 4.47 -12.47 20.46
C ASP A 141 3.75 -13.45 21.41
N VAL A 142 2.43 -13.33 21.54
CA VAL A 142 1.61 -14.32 22.25
C VAL A 142 0.89 -15.18 21.23
N LEU A 143 1.47 -16.35 20.96
CA LEU A 143 0.95 -17.31 19.98
C LEU A 143 0.21 -18.44 20.69
N ALA A 144 -0.99 -18.77 20.22
CA ALA A 144 -1.83 -19.83 20.76
C ALA A 144 -2.51 -20.64 19.64
N VAL A 145 -2.92 -21.86 19.99
CA VAL A 145 -3.79 -22.72 19.14
C VAL A 145 -5.24 -22.34 19.44
N TYR A 146 -6.05 -22.11 18.39
CA TYR A 146 -7.41 -21.64 18.53
C TYR A 146 -8.43 -22.72 18.16
N THR A 147 -9.45 -22.88 19.01
CA THR A 147 -10.71 -23.57 18.71
C THR A 147 -11.84 -22.55 18.82
N VAL A 148 -12.66 -22.42 17.78
CA VAL A 148 -13.70 -21.40 17.71
C VAL A 148 -15.03 -22.04 17.44
N THR A 149 -15.97 -21.86 18.37
CA THR A 149 -17.36 -22.28 18.26
C THR A 149 -18.22 -21.06 17.98
N LEU A 150 -18.86 -21.01 16.80
CA LEU A 150 -19.78 -19.95 16.41
C LEU A 150 -21.20 -20.45 16.47
N GLU A 151 -22.11 -19.68 17.08
CA GLU A 151 -23.55 -19.94 17.13
C GLU A 151 -24.33 -18.72 16.65
N ALA A 152 -25.27 -18.94 15.74
CA ALA A 152 -26.15 -17.86 15.25
C ALA A 152 -27.51 -18.41 14.83
N ASP A 153 -28.47 -17.53 14.58
CA ASP A 153 -29.70 -17.87 13.88
C ASP A 153 -29.38 -18.26 12.43
N ARG A 154 -29.81 -19.45 12.00
CA ARG A 154 -29.51 -19.99 10.68
C ARG A 154 -30.16 -19.18 9.53
N ALA A 155 -31.29 -18.54 9.78
CA ALA A 155 -31.94 -17.73 8.76
C ALA A 155 -31.24 -16.38 8.53
N GLU A 156 -30.63 -15.79 9.59
CA GLU A 156 -29.89 -14.53 9.49
C GLU A 156 -28.44 -14.74 9.07
N CYS A 157 -27.80 -15.78 9.61
CA CYS A 157 -26.40 -16.10 9.36
C CYS A 157 -26.27 -17.58 8.96
N PRO A 158 -26.65 -17.96 7.72
CA PRO A 158 -26.53 -19.36 7.26
C PRO A 158 -25.09 -19.83 7.13
N VAL A 159 -24.12 -18.90 7.07
CA VAL A 159 -22.68 -19.16 6.97
C VAL A 159 -21.99 -18.65 8.22
N LEU A 160 -21.18 -19.50 8.85
CA LEU A 160 -20.32 -19.21 10.00
C LEU A 160 -18.89 -19.67 9.72
N LEU A 161 -17.95 -18.74 9.57
CA LEU A 161 -16.55 -19.02 9.21
C LEU A 161 -15.61 -18.55 10.30
N SER A 162 -14.51 -19.28 10.51
CA SER A 162 -13.37 -18.87 11.32
C SER A 162 -12.06 -19.44 10.77
N ASN A 163 -10.95 -19.20 11.48
CA ASN A 163 -9.63 -19.69 11.12
C ASN A 163 -9.53 -21.23 11.18
N GLY A 164 -8.65 -21.78 10.35
CA GLY A 164 -8.30 -23.21 10.39
C GLY A 164 -9.26 -24.08 9.59
N ASN A 165 -9.41 -25.35 10.02
CA ASN A 165 -10.26 -26.34 9.39
C ASN A 165 -11.61 -26.46 10.11
N LYS A 166 -12.70 -26.68 9.36
CA LYS A 166 -14.02 -26.93 9.93
C LYS A 166 -14.08 -28.31 10.55
N ILE A 167 -14.40 -28.40 11.86
CA ILE A 167 -14.47 -29.65 12.62
C ILE A 167 -15.87 -30.25 12.61
N SER A 168 -16.87 -29.41 12.86
CA SER A 168 -18.27 -29.88 12.88
C SER A 168 -19.26 -28.77 12.58
N GLU A 169 -20.44 -29.15 12.16
CA GLU A 169 -21.60 -28.28 12.01
C GLU A 169 -22.84 -29.03 12.48
N GLU A 170 -23.69 -28.39 13.31
CA GLU A 170 -24.91 -28.99 13.81
C GLU A 170 -26.03 -27.96 13.95
N ASP A 171 -27.26 -28.40 13.77
CA ASP A 171 -28.43 -27.61 14.08
C ASP A 171 -28.71 -27.66 15.59
N LEU A 172 -29.03 -26.50 16.15
CA LEU A 172 -29.46 -26.34 17.53
C LEU A 172 -30.97 -26.11 17.61
N ASP A 173 -31.52 -26.14 18.84
CA ASP A 173 -32.92 -25.78 19.07
C ASP A 173 -33.21 -24.32 18.67
N SER A 174 -34.49 -24.03 18.36
CA SER A 174 -34.98 -22.68 18.07
C SER A 174 -34.43 -22.04 16.78
N GLY A 175 -34.02 -22.84 15.77
CA GLY A 175 -33.57 -22.33 14.47
C GLY A 175 -32.14 -21.79 14.48
N ARG A 176 -31.41 -21.98 15.56
CA ARG A 176 -29.99 -21.68 15.62
C ARG A 176 -29.16 -22.86 15.08
N HIS A 177 -27.89 -22.58 14.75
CA HIS A 177 -26.90 -23.59 14.39
C HIS A 177 -25.56 -23.27 15.00
N ARG A 178 -24.68 -24.25 15.05
CA ARG A 178 -23.33 -24.20 15.58
C ARG A 178 -22.34 -24.72 14.56
N VAL A 179 -21.21 -24.02 14.40
CA VAL A 179 -20.07 -24.49 13.61
C VAL A 179 -18.81 -24.38 14.46
N VAL A 180 -18.00 -25.44 14.45
CA VAL A 180 -16.73 -25.51 15.20
C VAL A 180 -15.57 -25.50 14.21
N TRP A 181 -14.62 -24.60 14.43
CA TRP A 181 -13.39 -24.44 13.69
C TRP A 181 -12.17 -24.70 14.57
N HIS A 182 -11.10 -25.25 14.02
CA HIS A 182 -9.86 -25.48 14.71
C HIS A 182 -8.67 -25.12 13.81
N ASP A 183 -7.84 -24.19 14.29
CA ASP A 183 -6.56 -23.86 13.65
C ASP A 183 -5.44 -24.57 14.46
N PRO A 184 -4.77 -25.56 13.87
CA PRO A 184 -3.76 -26.33 14.57
C PRO A 184 -2.42 -25.59 14.73
N PHE A 185 -2.24 -24.46 13.97
CA PHE A 185 -1.02 -23.68 14.02
C PHE A 185 -1.11 -22.58 15.08
N PRO A 186 -0.12 -22.46 15.97
CA PRO A 186 -0.07 -21.34 16.90
C PRO A 186 -0.01 -20.01 16.14
N LYS A 187 -0.91 -19.09 16.46
CA LYS A 187 -0.95 -17.76 15.87
C LYS A 187 -1.20 -16.67 16.90
N PRO A 188 -0.75 -15.42 16.65
CA PRO A 188 -1.12 -14.28 17.47
C PRO A 188 -2.59 -13.89 17.25
N SER A 189 -3.11 -13.08 18.19
CA SER A 189 -4.49 -12.60 18.20
C SER A 189 -4.85 -11.75 16.98
N TYR A 190 -3.90 -11.01 16.40
CA TYR A 190 -4.19 -10.15 15.26
C TYR A 190 -4.57 -10.92 13.99
N LEU A 191 -4.23 -12.22 13.89
CA LEU A 191 -4.60 -13.12 12.80
C LEU A 191 -5.95 -13.80 12.99
N PHE A 192 -6.60 -13.57 14.13
CA PHE A 192 -7.93 -14.12 14.39
C PHE A 192 -8.96 -13.49 13.47
N ALA A 193 -9.82 -14.36 12.91
CA ALA A 193 -10.98 -13.90 12.15
C ALA A 193 -12.21 -14.77 12.39
N MET A 194 -13.38 -14.13 12.32
CA MET A 194 -14.68 -14.80 12.20
C MET A 194 -15.60 -13.97 11.30
N VAL A 195 -16.44 -14.68 10.55
CA VAL A 195 -17.45 -14.09 9.67
C VAL A 195 -18.76 -14.83 9.84
N ALA A 196 -19.86 -14.10 9.91
CA ALA A 196 -21.21 -14.65 9.98
C ALA A 196 -22.17 -13.86 9.08
N GLY A 197 -22.92 -14.53 8.19
CA GLY A 197 -23.84 -13.83 7.29
C GLY A 197 -24.47 -14.70 6.22
N ASP A 198 -25.27 -14.08 5.36
CA ASP A 198 -25.84 -14.74 4.18
C ASP A 198 -24.89 -14.56 2.99
N LEU A 199 -23.85 -15.35 2.95
CA LEU A 199 -22.85 -15.37 1.91
C LEU A 199 -22.97 -16.62 1.03
N LYS A 200 -22.46 -16.51 -0.19
CA LYS A 200 -22.41 -17.62 -1.16
C LYS A 200 -20.98 -17.86 -1.60
N PRO A 201 -20.52 -19.12 -1.70
CA PRO A 201 -19.17 -19.41 -2.13
C PRO A 201 -19.07 -19.53 -3.65
N VAL A 202 -18.00 -19.00 -4.21
CA VAL A 202 -17.42 -19.45 -5.48
C VAL A 202 -16.28 -20.39 -5.12
N SER A 203 -16.44 -21.69 -5.47
CA SER A 203 -15.54 -22.74 -5.00
C SER A 203 -14.72 -23.33 -6.13
N ASP A 204 -13.48 -23.68 -5.83
CA ASP A 204 -12.57 -24.41 -6.70
C ASP A 204 -11.59 -25.21 -5.83
N VAL A 205 -10.64 -25.90 -6.44
CA VAL A 205 -9.61 -26.69 -5.74
C VAL A 205 -8.23 -26.37 -6.29
N PHE A 206 -7.21 -26.48 -5.42
CA PHE A 206 -5.81 -26.48 -5.80
C PHE A 206 -5.16 -27.79 -5.37
N THR A 207 -4.37 -28.40 -6.27
CA THR A 207 -3.55 -29.55 -5.91
C THR A 207 -2.11 -29.09 -5.72
N THR A 208 -1.60 -29.23 -4.51
CA THR A 208 -0.25 -28.81 -4.12
C THR A 208 0.82 -29.68 -4.77
N CYS A 209 2.08 -29.25 -4.71
CA CYS A 209 3.22 -29.99 -5.25
C CYS A 209 3.40 -31.38 -4.62
N SER A 210 2.99 -31.59 -3.36
CA SER A 210 2.98 -32.90 -2.71
C SER A 210 1.77 -33.78 -3.09
N GLY A 211 0.81 -33.23 -3.84
CA GLY A 211 -0.41 -33.91 -4.26
C GLY A 211 -1.59 -33.79 -3.29
N ARG A 212 -1.50 -32.95 -2.27
CA ARG A 212 -2.61 -32.65 -1.36
C ARG A 212 -3.61 -31.73 -2.05
N VAL A 213 -4.90 -31.99 -1.85
CA VAL A 213 -5.99 -31.15 -2.38
C VAL A 213 -6.40 -30.14 -1.34
N VAL A 214 -6.46 -28.86 -1.73
CA VAL A 214 -6.91 -27.74 -0.92
C VAL A 214 -8.19 -27.18 -1.51
N ASP A 215 -9.24 -27.07 -0.70
CA ASP A 215 -10.51 -26.45 -1.10
C ASP A 215 -10.35 -24.92 -1.07
N LEU A 216 -10.69 -24.25 -2.18
CA LEU A 216 -10.62 -22.80 -2.32
C LEU A 216 -12.02 -22.22 -2.37
N ASN A 217 -12.32 -21.23 -1.55
CA ASN A 217 -13.63 -20.59 -1.54
C ASN A 217 -13.49 -19.06 -1.46
N ILE A 218 -14.21 -18.35 -2.34
CA ILE A 218 -14.40 -16.92 -2.26
C ILE A 218 -15.87 -16.67 -1.88
N TRP A 219 -16.08 -16.14 -0.67
CA TRP A 219 -17.41 -15.91 -0.11
C TRP A 219 -17.83 -14.47 -0.36
N VAL A 220 -18.96 -14.29 -1.01
CA VAL A 220 -19.52 -13.01 -1.44
C VAL A 220 -21.01 -12.94 -1.21
N GLU A 221 -21.60 -11.75 -1.29
CA GLU A 221 -23.05 -11.62 -1.43
C GLU A 221 -23.52 -12.21 -2.77
N GLU A 222 -24.77 -12.65 -2.86
CA GLU A 222 -25.31 -13.32 -4.06
C GLU A 222 -25.17 -12.47 -5.33
N LYS A 223 -25.25 -11.14 -5.22
CA LYS A 223 -25.09 -10.20 -6.35
C LYS A 223 -23.69 -10.24 -6.98
N ASP A 224 -22.68 -10.65 -6.22
CA ASP A 224 -21.25 -10.57 -6.59
C ASP A 224 -20.67 -11.90 -7.09
N LEU A 225 -21.47 -12.97 -7.15
CA LEU A 225 -21.02 -14.30 -7.56
C LEU A 225 -20.35 -14.33 -8.95
N GLY A 226 -20.75 -13.46 -9.87
CA GLY A 226 -20.16 -13.38 -11.21
C GLY A 226 -18.83 -12.62 -11.30
N TYR A 227 -18.28 -12.13 -10.20
CA TYR A 227 -17.12 -11.23 -10.18
C TYR A 227 -15.87 -11.84 -9.52
N CYS A 228 -15.86 -13.14 -9.21
CA CYS A 228 -14.80 -13.78 -8.42
C CYS A 228 -13.79 -14.58 -9.25
N ASP A 229 -14.06 -14.89 -10.52
CA ASP A 229 -13.26 -15.82 -11.34
C ASP A 229 -11.80 -15.37 -11.50
N TYR A 230 -11.58 -14.07 -11.64
CA TYR A 230 -10.23 -13.51 -11.78
C TYR A 230 -9.43 -13.66 -10.49
N ALA A 231 -10.02 -13.33 -9.33
CA ALA A 231 -9.38 -13.50 -8.03
C ALA A 231 -9.07 -14.97 -7.72
N MET A 232 -9.96 -15.90 -8.09
CA MET A 232 -9.72 -17.35 -7.97
C MET A 232 -8.54 -17.78 -8.83
N SER A 233 -8.43 -17.27 -10.05
CA SER A 233 -7.31 -17.54 -10.95
C SER A 233 -6.00 -16.98 -10.40
N ALA A 234 -6.02 -15.76 -9.85
CA ALA A 234 -4.87 -15.11 -9.23
C ALA A 234 -4.40 -15.89 -7.98
N LEU A 235 -5.32 -16.35 -7.13
CA LEU A 235 -5.00 -17.19 -5.98
C LEU A 235 -4.26 -18.48 -6.39
N LYS A 236 -4.79 -19.20 -7.38
CA LYS A 236 -4.12 -20.41 -7.89
C LYS A 236 -2.75 -20.13 -8.51
N ALA A 237 -2.59 -18.99 -9.16
CA ALA A 237 -1.30 -18.57 -9.71
C ALA A 237 -0.30 -18.25 -8.58
N ALA A 238 -0.73 -17.53 -7.54
CA ALA A 238 0.09 -17.22 -6.37
C ALA A 238 0.52 -18.50 -5.63
N MET A 239 -0.40 -19.45 -5.39
CA MET A 239 -0.09 -20.73 -4.75
C MET A 239 0.97 -21.50 -5.54
N ARG A 240 0.83 -21.56 -6.87
CA ARG A 240 1.80 -22.25 -7.74
C ARG A 240 3.15 -21.55 -7.76
N TRP A 241 3.17 -20.23 -7.81
CA TRP A 241 4.39 -19.45 -7.83
C TRP A 241 5.17 -19.61 -6.52
N ASP A 242 4.51 -19.62 -5.38
CA ASP A 242 5.13 -19.79 -4.07
C ASP A 242 5.79 -21.17 -3.92
N GLU A 243 5.11 -22.23 -4.40
CA GLU A 243 5.71 -23.57 -4.47
C GLU A 243 6.93 -23.62 -5.39
N GLN A 244 6.91 -22.90 -6.51
CA GLN A 244 7.99 -22.95 -7.51
C GLN A 244 9.19 -22.10 -7.12
N VAL A 245 8.96 -20.91 -6.55
CA VAL A 245 10.01 -19.93 -6.27
C VAL A 245 10.58 -20.10 -4.87
N TYR A 246 9.73 -20.32 -3.86
CA TYR A 246 10.15 -20.44 -2.46
C TYR A 246 10.09 -21.86 -1.92
N GLY A 247 9.47 -22.80 -2.63
CA GLY A 247 9.28 -24.17 -2.16
C GLY A 247 8.26 -24.28 -1.02
N LEU A 248 7.39 -23.30 -0.87
CA LEU A 248 6.44 -23.20 0.22
C LEU A 248 5.07 -23.74 -0.21
N GLU A 249 4.61 -24.78 0.47
CA GLU A 249 3.34 -25.45 0.24
C GLU A 249 2.30 -24.95 1.25
N TYR A 250 1.06 -24.67 0.80
CA TYR A 250 -0.01 -24.26 1.71
C TYR A 250 -0.31 -25.35 2.74
N ASP A 251 -0.63 -25.00 3.98
CA ASP A 251 -0.57 -25.88 5.14
C ASP A 251 -1.91 -26.30 5.77
N LEU A 252 -3.06 -25.71 5.33
CA LEU A 252 -4.41 -26.10 5.73
C LEU A 252 -5.13 -26.86 4.60
N ASP A 253 -6.28 -27.48 4.90
CA ASP A 253 -7.07 -28.25 3.93
C ASP A 253 -7.99 -27.35 3.09
N LEU A 254 -8.17 -26.10 3.51
CA LEU A 254 -9.00 -25.12 2.81
C LEU A 254 -8.40 -23.71 2.91
N TYR A 255 -8.76 -22.87 1.95
CA TYR A 255 -8.43 -21.44 1.93
C TYR A 255 -9.69 -20.64 1.62
N ASN A 256 -10.09 -19.78 2.54
CA ASN A 256 -11.27 -18.94 2.40
C ASN A 256 -10.85 -17.49 2.22
N ILE A 257 -11.49 -16.80 1.27
CA ILE A 257 -11.51 -15.35 1.11
C ILE A 257 -12.95 -14.90 1.35
N VAL A 258 -13.14 -13.82 2.11
CA VAL A 258 -14.44 -13.18 2.30
C VAL A 258 -14.37 -11.75 1.82
N ALA A 259 -15.27 -11.33 0.92
CA ALA A 259 -15.37 -9.95 0.47
C ALA A 259 -16.33 -9.16 1.37
N VAL A 260 -15.89 -7.99 1.82
CA VAL A 260 -16.69 -7.05 2.64
C VAL A 260 -16.63 -5.63 2.08
N ASP A 261 -17.72 -4.89 2.16
CA ASP A 261 -17.81 -3.53 1.61
C ASP A 261 -17.24 -2.46 2.56
N ASP A 262 -17.43 -2.64 3.87
CA ASP A 262 -17.00 -1.69 4.88
C ASP A 262 -15.72 -2.21 5.54
N PHE A 263 -14.57 -1.77 5.04
CA PHE A 263 -13.25 -2.23 5.48
C PHE A 263 -12.23 -1.09 5.44
N ASN A 264 -11.52 -0.88 6.55
CA ASN A 264 -10.53 0.19 6.65
C ASN A 264 -9.28 -0.06 5.79
N MET A 265 -8.99 -1.34 5.49
CA MET A 265 -7.79 -1.79 4.76
C MET A 265 -8.14 -2.24 3.33
N GLY A 266 -7.14 -2.70 2.57
CA GLY A 266 -7.33 -3.38 1.30
C GLY A 266 -7.73 -4.84 1.49
N ALA A 267 -6.97 -5.56 2.29
CA ALA A 267 -7.26 -6.93 2.70
C ALA A 267 -6.55 -7.24 4.04
N MET A 268 -6.69 -8.47 4.52
CA MET A 268 -6.09 -8.97 5.75
C MET A 268 -5.83 -10.47 5.64
N GLU A 269 -4.62 -10.88 6.01
CA GLU A 269 -4.07 -12.23 5.88
C GLU A 269 -4.51 -13.25 6.94
N ASN A 270 -5.61 -13.02 7.65
CA ASN A 270 -6.07 -13.94 8.70
C ASN A 270 -5.97 -15.40 8.29
N LYS A 271 -5.29 -16.22 9.09
CA LYS A 271 -4.91 -17.61 8.76
C LYS A 271 -6.10 -18.47 8.31
N GLY A 272 -6.09 -18.86 7.03
CA GLY A 272 -7.14 -19.69 6.41
C GLY A 272 -8.47 -18.99 6.14
N LEU A 273 -8.63 -17.72 6.53
CA LEU A 273 -9.82 -16.90 6.34
C LEU A 273 -9.43 -15.44 6.10
N ASN A 274 -8.95 -15.14 4.90
CA ASN A 274 -8.63 -13.76 4.56
C ASN A 274 -9.89 -12.91 4.40
N VAL A 275 -9.83 -11.66 4.87
CA VAL A 275 -10.93 -10.68 4.70
C VAL A 275 -10.49 -9.60 3.73
N PHE A 276 -11.25 -9.40 2.68
CA PHE A 276 -10.93 -8.50 1.57
C PHE A 276 -11.97 -7.39 1.44
N ASN A 277 -11.49 -6.16 1.24
CA ASN A 277 -12.33 -5.13 0.67
C ASN A 277 -12.80 -5.58 -0.72
N THR A 278 -14.09 -5.40 -1.04
CA THR A 278 -14.66 -5.78 -2.34
C THR A 278 -13.85 -5.25 -3.53
N SER A 279 -13.22 -4.06 -3.40
CA SER A 279 -12.37 -3.45 -4.43
C SER A 279 -11.06 -4.20 -4.71
N CYS A 280 -10.67 -5.16 -3.87
CA CYS A 280 -9.45 -5.94 -3.99
C CYS A 280 -9.67 -7.41 -4.37
N VAL A 281 -10.92 -7.83 -4.57
CA VAL A 281 -11.26 -9.20 -4.92
C VAL A 281 -12.28 -9.31 -6.05
N LEU A 282 -13.23 -8.38 -6.18
CA LEU A 282 -14.22 -8.41 -7.25
C LEU A 282 -13.64 -7.83 -8.54
N ALA A 283 -13.69 -8.60 -9.63
CA ALA A 283 -13.16 -8.18 -10.92
C ALA A 283 -14.03 -8.68 -12.08
N HIS A 284 -14.51 -7.73 -12.89
CA HIS A 284 -15.22 -7.99 -14.13
C HIS A 284 -15.02 -6.78 -15.07
N PRO A 285 -14.97 -6.97 -16.40
CA PRO A 285 -14.75 -5.85 -17.33
C PRO A 285 -15.72 -4.66 -17.15
N ASP A 286 -16.94 -4.93 -16.73
CA ASP A 286 -17.97 -3.90 -16.52
C ASP A 286 -17.76 -3.06 -15.25
N ILE A 287 -17.09 -3.60 -14.23
CA ILE A 287 -17.00 -2.95 -12.90
C ILE A 287 -15.56 -2.66 -12.47
N THR A 288 -14.56 -3.14 -13.25
CA THR A 288 -13.15 -3.07 -12.85
C THR A 288 -12.31 -2.50 -13.98
N THR A 289 -11.42 -1.56 -13.65
CA THR A 289 -10.43 -1.03 -14.60
C THR A 289 -9.23 -1.97 -14.75
N ASP A 290 -8.40 -1.74 -15.76
CA ASP A 290 -7.12 -2.47 -15.95
C ASP A 290 -6.25 -2.43 -14.69
N MET A 291 -6.08 -1.26 -14.11
CA MET A 291 -5.37 -1.09 -12.83
C MET A 291 -6.07 -1.86 -11.68
N GLY A 292 -7.41 -1.94 -11.71
CA GLY A 292 -8.17 -2.73 -10.74
C GLY A 292 -7.91 -4.23 -10.87
N PHE A 293 -7.81 -4.77 -12.09
CA PHE A 293 -7.43 -6.16 -12.32
C PHE A 293 -6.03 -6.46 -11.80
N GLN A 294 -5.04 -5.62 -12.13
CA GLN A 294 -3.67 -5.75 -11.61
C GLN A 294 -3.63 -5.68 -10.09
N ARG A 295 -4.42 -4.80 -9.49
CA ARG A 295 -4.53 -4.69 -8.02
C ARG A 295 -5.12 -5.96 -7.39
N VAL A 296 -6.17 -6.53 -7.98
CA VAL A 296 -6.75 -7.80 -7.48
C VAL A 296 -5.72 -8.92 -7.53
N GLU A 297 -4.97 -9.05 -8.62
CA GLU A 297 -3.88 -10.04 -8.75
C GLU A 297 -2.82 -9.85 -7.66
N ALA A 298 -2.32 -8.63 -7.48
CA ALA A 298 -1.28 -8.31 -6.51
C ALA A 298 -1.73 -8.51 -5.06
N VAL A 299 -2.94 -8.02 -4.68
CA VAL A 299 -3.42 -8.12 -3.31
C VAL A 299 -3.79 -9.57 -2.94
N VAL A 300 -4.39 -10.33 -3.85
CA VAL A 300 -4.66 -11.77 -3.60
C VAL A 300 -3.36 -12.54 -3.37
N ALA A 301 -2.31 -12.23 -4.13
CA ALA A 301 -0.99 -12.83 -3.95
C ALA A 301 -0.33 -12.38 -2.64
N HIS A 302 -0.41 -11.08 -2.30
CA HIS A 302 0.12 -10.51 -1.06
C HIS A 302 -0.45 -11.24 0.17
N GLU A 303 -1.78 -11.34 0.28
CA GLU A 303 -2.43 -12.00 1.41
C GLU A 303 -2.13 -13.51 1.46
N TYR A 304 -2.01 -14.16 0.30
CA TYR A 304 -1.60 -15.56 0.27
C TYR A 304 -0.14 -15.75 0.74
N PHE A 305 0.77 -14.88 0.32
CA PHE A 305 2.19 -15.00 0.70
C PHE A 305 2.43 -14.74 2.18
N HIS A 306 1.57 -13.99 2.82
CA HIS A 306 1.58 -13.84 4.28
C HIS A 306 1.40 -15.16 5.01
N ASN A 307 0.89 -16.22 4.39
CA ASN A 307 0.76 -17.51 5.06
C ASN A 307 2.06 -17.97 5.72
N TYR A 308 3.21 -17.67 5.12
CA TYR A 308 4.54 -17.91 5.67
C TYR A 308 5.19 -16.64 6.21
N SER A 309 5.28 -15.57 5.40
CA SER A 309 5.87 -14.29 5.82
C SER A 309 4.85 -13.39 6.55
N GLY A 310 4.52 -13.76 7.78
CA GLY A 310 3.54 -13.09 8.64
C GLY A 310 2.78 -14.06 9.55
N ASN A 311 2.30 -15.20 9.04
CA ASN A 311 1.47 -16.14 9.80
C ASN A 311 2.31 -17.27 10.45
N ARG A 312 3.07 -18.02 9.64
CA ARG A 312 3.96 -19.09 10.16
C ARG A 312 5.16 -18.52 10.87
N VAL A 313 5.75 -17.45 10.35
CA VAL A 313 6.77 -16.65 11.04
C VAL A 313 6.21 -15.23 11.17
N THR A 314 6.05 -14.76 12.41
CA THR A 314 5.40 -13.48 12.70
C THR A 314 6.31 -12.48 13.41
N CYS A 315 5.81 -11.26 13.63
CA CYS A 315 6.53 -10.18 14.30
C CYS A 315 6.56 -10.38 15.81
N ARG A 316 7.72 -10.17 16.45
CA ARG A 316 7.85 -10.16 17.92
C ARG A 316 7.06 -9.02 18.56
N ASP A 317 7.07 -7.86 17.94
CA ASP A 317 6.40 -6.64 18.38
C ASP A 317 6.07 -5.77 17.17
N TRP A 318 5.22 -4.78 17.34
CA TRP A 318 4.76 -3.94 16.23
C TRP A 318 5.83 -3.05 15.60
N PHE A 319 6.99 -2.86 16.25
CA PHE A 319 8.13 -2.19 15.62
C PHE A 319 8.75 -3.02 14.49
N GLN A 320 8.51 -4.34 14.49
CA GLN A 320 8.99 -5.26 13.47
C GLN A 320 8.04 -5.40 12.27
N LEU A 321 7.02 -4.54 12.15
CA LEU A 321 5.96 -4.67 11.14
C LEU A 321 6.50 -4.86 9.71
N SER A 322 7.58 -4.18 9.33
CA SER A 322 8.21 -4.33 8.01
C SER A 322 8.80 -5.72 7.77
N LEU A 323 9.05 -6.51 8.81
CA LEU A 323 9.50 -7.90 8.68
C LEU A 323 8.49 -8.74 7.89
N LYS A 324 7.19 -8.56 8.16
CA LYS A 324 6.14 -9.24 7.39
C LYS A 324 5.76 -8.41 6.15
N GLU A 325 5.49 -7.13 6.29
CA GLU A 325 4.96 -6.30 5.21
C GLU A 325 5.98 -6.03 4.11
N GLY A 326 7.18 -5.56 4.46
CA GLY A 326 8.22 -5.28 3.48
C GLY A 326 8.66 -6.54 2.71
N PHE A 327 8.77 -7.68 3.38
CA PHE A 327 9.10 -8.93 2.73
C PHE A 327 7.96 -9.44 1.84
N THR A 328 6.72 -9.31 2.27
CA THR A 328 5.56 -9.76 1.49
C THR A 328 5.30 -8.84 0.28
N VAL A 329 5.46 -7.52 0.41
CA VAL A 329 5.41 -6.58 -0.73
C VAL A 329 6.53 -6.88 -1.75
N PHE A 330 7.75 -7.21 -1.31
CA PHE A 330 8.79 -7.68 -2.22
C PHE A 330 8.36 -8.93 -2.99
N ARG A 331 7.73 -9.90 -2.33
CA ARG A 331 7.28 -11.15 -2.95
C ARG A 331 6.13 -10.93 -3.93
N ASP A 332 5.12 -10.11 -3.58
CA ASP A 332 4.00 -9.80 -4.47
C ASP A 332 4.44 -8.98 -5.70
N SER A 333 5.42 -8.08 -5.53
CA SER A 333 6.03 -7.33 -6.63
C SER A 333 6.78 -8.26 -7.60
N GLU A 334 7.57 -9.22 -7.09
CA GLU A 334 8.25 -10.22 -7.93
C GLU A 334 7.25 -11.16 -8.64
N PHE A 335 6.19 -11.57 -7.94
CA PHE A 335 5.09 -12.34 -8.54
C PHE A 335 4.40 -11.56 -9.68
N SER A 336 3.99 -10.32 -9.44
CA SER A 336 3.36 -9.48 -10.45
C SER A 336 4.27 -9.21 -11.65
N ALA A 337 5.59 -9.08 -11.42
CA ALA A 337 6.59 -8.95 -12.47
C ALA A 337 6.70 -10.22 -13.33
N ASP A 338 6.62 -11.41 -12.72
CA ASP A 338 6.66 -12.69 -13.43
C ASP A 338 5.35 -13.00 -14.18
N MET A 339 4.21 -12.56 -13.65
CA MET A 339 2.90 -12.74 -14.30
C MET A 339 2.69 -11.78 -15.48
N ASN A 340 3.31 -10.60 -15.46
CA ASN A 340 3.07 -9.52 -16.43
C ASN A 340 4.38 -9.11 -17.14
N SER A 341 4.82 -7.87 -16.94
CA SER A 341 6.05 -7.33 -17.52
C SER A 341 6.97 -6.82 -16.43
N ARG A 342 8.13 -7.48 -16.28
CA ARG A 342 9.11 -7.13 -15.24
C ARG A 342 9.60 -5.68 -15.34
N GLY A 343 9.83 -5.19 -16.56
CA GLY A 343 10.25 -3.80 -16.77
C GLY A 343 9.17 -2.80 -16.41
N VAL A 344 7.92 -3.05 -16.81
CA VAL A 344 6.76 -2.21 -16.49
C VAL A 344 6.53 -2.17 -14.99
N LYS A 345 6.44 -3.35 -14.35
CA LYS A 345 6.22 -3.43 -12.88
C LYS A 345 7.30 -2.69 -12.10
N ARG A 346 8.57 -2.85 -12.48
CA ARG A 346 9.68 -2.16 -11.80
C ARG A 346 9.60 -0.64 -11.94
N VAL A 347 9.23 -0.13 -13.10
CA VAL A 347 9.02 1.31 -13.30
C VAL A 347 7.82 1.82 -12.47
N GLU A 348 6.73 1.07 -12.43
CA GLU A 348 5.56 1.42 -11.61
C GLU A 348 5.90 1.48 -10.12
N ASP A 349 6.63 0.49 -9.59
CA ASP A 349 7.06 0.47 -8.18
C ASP A 349 7.99 1.65 -7.86
N ALA A 350 8.97 1.90 -8.72
CA ALA A 350 9.89 3.03 -8.56
C ALA A 350 9.16 4.39 -8.64
N LEU A 351 8.21 4.53 -9.56
CA LEU A 351 7.39 5.73 -9.70
C LEU A 351 6.54 5.96 -8.45
N PHE A 352 5.88 4.91 -7.95
CA PHE A 352 5.06 4.96 -6.74
C PHE A 352 5.90 5.35 -5.52
N LEU A 353 7.05 4.71 -5.33
CA LEU A 353 7.97 5.02 -4.24
C LEU A 353 8.45 6.48 -4.30
N ARG A 354 8.94 6.92 -5.47
CA ARG A 354 9.48 8.29 -5.66
C ARG A 354 8.42 9.38 -5.52
N THR A 355 7.18 9.10 -5.92
CA THR A 355 6.08 10.06 -5.84
C THR A 355 5.52 10.18 -4.43
N HIS A 356 5.32 9.07 -3.74
CA HIS A 356 4.57 9.04 -2.49
C HIS A 356 5.46 8.78 -1.26
N GLN A 357 6.32 7.76 -1.29
CA GLN A 357 7.14 7.40 -0.13
C GLN A 357 8.27 8.42 0.11
N PHE A 358 8.94 8.92 -0.93
CA PHE A 358 9.94 9.98 -0.76
C PHE A 358 9.32 11.26 -0.18
N ALA A 359 8.07 11.53 -0.51
CA ALA A 359 7.32 12.65 0.07
C ALA A 359 6.95 12.39 1.54
N GLU A 360 6.71 11.14 1.94
CA GLU A 360 6.52 10.73 3.34
C GLU A 360 7.83 10.90 4.13
N ASP A 361 8.96 10.41 3.60
CA ASP A 361 10.30 10.56 4.19
C ASP A 361 10.76 12.02 4.35
N ALA A 362 10.28 12.92 3.49
CA ALA A 362 10.55 14.36 3.57
C ALA A 362 9.54 15.12 4.45
N GLY A 363 8.54 14.44 5.00
CA GLY A 363 7.46 15.06 5.78
C GLY A 363 7.63 14.95 7.29
N PRO A 364 6.72 15.56 8.07
CA PRO A 364 6.79 15.53 9.54
C PRO A 364 6.47 14.14 10.12
N LEU A 365 5.96 13.22 9.32
CA LEU A 365 5.67 11.82 9.70
C LEU A 365 6.83 10.87 9.37
N ALA A 366 7.96 11.38 8.86
CA ALA A 366 9.13 10.56 8.54
C ALA A 366 9.59 9.71 9.74
N HIS A 367 9.91 8.45 9.47
CA HIS A 367 10.37 7.49 10.47
C HIS A 367 11.25 6.40 9.81
N PRO A 368 12.06 5.66 10.58
CA PRO A 368 12.79 4.49 10.06
C PRO A 368 11.84 3.39 9.56
N VAL A 369 12.32 2.50 8.71
CA VAL A 369 11.60 1.28 8.29
C VAL A 369 11.19 0.44 9.51
N ARG A 370 12.05 0.39 10.53
CA ARG A 370 11.74 -0.13 11.87
C ARG A 370 11.64 1.04 12.85
N PRO A 371 10.43 1.55 13.13
CA PRO A 371 10.23 2.70 14.03
C PRO A 371 10.82 2.46 15.44
N ASP A 372 11.21 3.53 16.11
CA ASP A 372 11.70 3.47 17.50
C ASP A 372 10.62 3.75 18.54
N ALA A 373 9.55 4.40 18.13
CA ALA A 373 8.45 4.79 19.00
C ALA A 373 7.18 5.12 18.22
N PHE A 374 6.02 4.91 18.85
CA PHE A 374 4.70 5.34 18.35
C PHE A 374 3.76 5.67 19.52
N VAL A 375 2.71 6.44 19.23
CA VAL A 375 1.57 6.64 20.13
C VAL A 375 0.45 5.68 19.77
N ASP A 376 0.16 5.56 18.47
CA ASP A 376 -0.78 4.59 17.93
C ASP A 376 -0.16 3.85 16.75
N ILE A 377 -0.16 2.52 16.82
CA ILE A 377 0.45 1.67 15.78
C ILE A 377 -0.24 1.80 14.43
N SER A 378 -1.54 2.11 14.40
CA SER A 378 -2.30 2.26 13.17
C SER A 378 -1.77 3.35 12.23
N ASN A 379 -1.02 4.34 12.79
CA ASN A 379 -0.34 5.37 12.03
C ASN A 379 0.95 4.91 11.33
N PHE A 380 1.42 3.69 11.62
CA PHE A 380 2.67 3.14 11.07
C PHE A 380 2.48 2.09 9.98
N TYR A 381 1.25 1.90 9.53
CA TYR A 381 0.94 1.19 8.27
C TYR A 381 1.20 2.14 7.10
N THR A 382 2.47 2.46 6.90
CA THR A 382 2.99 3.54 6.04
C THR A 382 3.71 3.00 4.82
N LEU A 383 3.89 3.83 3.80
CA LEU A 383 4.69 3.47 2.63
C LEU A 383 6.16 3.21 2.99
N THR A 384 6.66 3.79 4.06
CA THR A 384 8.00 3.52 4.59
C THR A 384 8.12 2.08 5.09
N VAL A 385 7.14 1.59 5.84
CA VAL A 385 7.13 0.22 6.36
C VAL A 385 6.94 -0.81 5.23
N TYR A 386 6.03 -0.55 4.30
CA TYR A 386 5.63 -1.44 3.21
C TYR A 386 6.59 -1.33 2.02
N GLU A 387 6.57 -0.22 1.31
CA GLU A 387 7.24 -0.06 0.01
C GLU A 387 8.76 0.13 0.17
N LYS A 388 9.20 1.03 1.06
CA LYS A 388 10.64 1.16 1.35
C LYS A 388 11.17 -0.09 2.05
N GLY A 389 10.36 -0.75 2.90
CA GLY A 389 10.67 -2.06 3.46
C GLY A 389 10.92 -3.10 2.39
N ALA A 390 10.09 -3.16 1.35
CA ALA A 390 10.29 -4.04 0.20
C ALA A 390 11.57 -3.71 -0.58
N GLU A 391 11.89 -2.43 -0.75
CA GLU A 391 13.16 -2.01 -1.38
C GLU A 391 14.39 -2.40 -0.55
N VAL A 392 14.29 -2.39 0.78
CA VAL A 392 15.36 -2.90 1.67
C VAL A 392 15.58 -4.40 1.42
N VAL A 393 14.51 -5.18 1.29
CA VAL A 393 14.60 -6.60 0.94
C VAL A 393 15.16 -6.79 -0.47
N ARG A 394 14.74 -5.97 -1.44
CA ARG A 394 15.26 -5.98 -2.82
C ARG A 394 16.75 -5.68 -2.88
N MET A 395 17.23 -4.74 -2.08
CA MET A 395 18.67 -4.47 -1.98
C MET A 395 19.46 -5.68 -1.45
N LEU A 396 18.93 -6.40 -0.46
CA LEU A 396 19.52 -7.67 0.00
C LEU A 396 19.57 -8.71 -1.12
N HIS A 397 18.47 -8.86 -1.86
CA HIS A 397 18.47 -9.74 -3.04
C HIS A 397 19.53 -9.34 -4.08
N THR A 398 19.66 -8.04 -4.36
CA THR A 398 20.66 -7.52 -5.31
C THR A 398 22.11 -7.75 -4.84
N LEU A 399 22.38 -7.54 -3.54
CA LEU A 399 23.71 -7.70 -2.95
C LEU A 399 24.14 -9.16 -2.84
N LEU A 400 23.23 -10.05 -2.52
CA LEU A 400 23.52 -11.46 -2.26
C LEU A 400 23.43 -12.32 -3.53
N GLY A 401 22.64 -11.89 -4.52
CA GLY A 401 22.22 -12.69 -5.67
C GLY A 401 21.12 -13.68 -5.30
N ALA A 402 20.37 -14.14 -6.31
CA ALA A 402 19.17 -14.95 -6.12
C ALA A 402 19.41 -16.24 -5.32
N GLU A 403 20.50 -16.98 -5.61
CA GLU A 403 20.77 -18.27 -4.96
C GLU A 403 21.00 -18.11 -3.44
N ALA A 404 21.86 -17.18 -3.02
CA ALA A 404 22.14 -16.95 -1.61
C ALA A 404 20.96 -16.32 -0.87
N PHE A 405 20.21 -15.45 -1.54
CA PHE A 405 18.98 -14.87 -0.98
C PHE A 405 17.92 -15.95 -0.71
N HIS A 406 17.67 -16.85 -1.67
CA HIS A 406 16.73 -17.95 -1.47
C HIS A 406 17.20 -18.95 -0.41
N ALA A 407 18.50 -19.25 -0.33
CA ALA A 407 19.04 -20.07 0.76
C ALA A 407 18.78 -19.42 2.13
N GLY A 408 18.96 -18.10 2.23
CA GLY A 408 18.73 -17.36 3.47
C GLY A 408 17.27 -17.29 3.87
N THR A 409 16.36 -17.07 2.93
CA THR A 409 14.91 -17.07 3.20
C THR A 409 14.39 -18.45 3.56
N SER A 410 14.90 -19.53 2.94
CA SER A 410 14.60 -20.90 3.32
C SER A 410 15.04 -21.20 4.75
N LEU A 411 16.27 -20.79 5.11
CA LEU A 411 16.79 -20.92 6.47
C LEU A 411 15.94 -20.15 7.49
N TYR A 412 15.46 -18.96 7.13
CA TYR A 412 14.58 -18.14 7.96
C TYR A 412 13.25 -18.86 8.25
N PHE A 413 12.56 -19.37 7.23
CA PHE A 413 11.31 -20.10 7.41
C PHE A 413 11.50 -21.42 8.16
N GLU A 414 12.58 -22.17 7.90
CA GLU A 414 12.88 -23.41 8.63
C GLU A 414 13.21 -23.17 10.12
N ARG A 415 14.00 -22.14 10.41
CA ARG A 415 14.49 -21.84 11.75
C ARG A 415 13.42 -21.28 12.67
N PHE A 416 12.55 -20.44 12.13
CA PHE A 416 11.60 -19.64 12.91
C PHE A 416 10.13 -20.02 12.73
N ASP A 417 9.86 -21.17 12.13
CA ASP A 417 8.49 -21.66 11.99
C ASP A 417 7.76 -21.72 13.34
N GLY A 418 6.56 -21.13 13.41
CA GLY A 418 5.74 -21.03 14.62
C GLY A 418 6.29 -20.05 15.69
N GLN A 419 7.16 -19.10 15.28
CA GLN A 419 7.77 -18.14 16.20
C GLN A 419 7.50 -16.70 15.80
N ALA A 420 7.62 -15.79 16.78
CA ALA A 420 7.55 -14.34 16.63
C ALA A 420 8.98 -13.76 16.74
N VAL A 421 9.47 -13.11 15.67
CA VAL A 421 10.88 -12.75 15.53
C VAL A 421 11.07 -11.30 15.09
N THR A 422 12.32 -10.88 14.88
CA THR A 422 12.70 -9.50 14.56
C THR A 422 13.26 -9.37 13.14
N CYS A 423 13.35 -8.13 12.65
CA CYS A 423 14.06 -7.84 11.40
C CYS A 423 15.54 -8.28 11.46
N ASP A 424 16.16 -8.22 12.65
CA ASP A 424 17.55 -8.66 12.83
C ASP A 424 17.68 -10.17 12.62
N ASP A 425 16.72 -10.97 13.09
CA ASP A 425 16.71 -12.44 12.88
C ASP A 425 16.64 -12.81 11.40
N PHE A 426 15.89 -12.03 10.60
CA PHE A 426 15.82 -12.21 9.16
C PHE A 426 17.17 -11.91 8.48
N VAL A 427 17.80 -10.77 8.83
CA VAL A 427 19.11 -10.39 8.29
C VAL A 427 20.19 -11.38 8.71
N ASP A 428 20.13 -11.93 9.94
CA ASP A 428 21.05 -12.95 10.42
C ASP A 428 20.98 -14.23 9.58
N CYS A 429 19.81 -14.70 9.20
CA CYS A 429 19.65 -15.86 8.33
C CYS A 429 20.27 -15.62 6.94
N LEU A 430 20.06 -14.42 6.37
CA LEU A 430 20.66 -14.04 5.09
C LEU A 430 22.19 -13.94 5.17
N ALA A 431 22.72 -13.36 6.26
CA ALA A 431 24.15 -13.27 6.51
C ALA A 431 24.79 -14.66 6.66
N GLU A 432 24.17 -15.55 7.42
CA GLU A 432 24.64 -16.92 7.63
C GLU A 432 24.65 -17.72 6.32
N ALA A 433 23.55 -17.70 5.57
CA ALA A 433 23.42 -18.47 4.33
C ALA A 433 24.37 -17.98 3.23
N SER A 434 24.60 -16.66 3.15
CA SER A 434 25.49 -16.06 2.14
C SER A 434 26.96 -16.02 2.57
N GLY A 435 27.26 -16.14 3.86
CA GLY A 435 28.59 -15.92 4.42
C GLY A 435 29.07 -14.46 4.38
N ARG A 436 28.15 -13.49 4.16
CA ARG A 436 28.46 -12.05 4.09
C ARG A 436 28.19 -11.36 5.41
N ASP A 437 29.03 -10.38 5.73
CA ASP A 437 28.78 -9.46 6.84
C ASP A 437 27.72 -8.44 6.41
N LEU A 438 26.57 -8.44 7.06
CA LEU A 438 25.45 -7.53 6.83
C LEU A 438 25.22 -6.57 8.01
N GLU A 439 26.19 -6.45 8.95
CA GLU A 439 26.01 -5.59 10.13
C GLU A 439 25.76 -4.11 9.75
N GLN A 440 26.56 -3.56 8.81
CA GLN A 440 26.34 -2.19 8.34
C GLN A 440 25.00 -2.03 7.59
N PHE A 441 24.51 -3.07 6.92
CA PHE A 441 23.25 -3.04 6.18
C PHE A 441 22.04 -2.80 7.09
N ARG A 442 22.08 -3.22 8.38
CA ARG A 442 20.98 -3.03 9.35
C ARG A 442 20.59 -1.57 9.53
N ARG A 443 21.48 -0.63 9.23
CA ARG A 443 21.21 0.81 9.28
C ARG A 443 20.04 1.24 8.39
N TRP A 444 19.70 0.47 7.34
CA TRP A 444 18.50 0.72 6.53
C TRP A 444 17.20 0.57 7.31
N TYR A 445 17.17 -0.27 8.35
CA TYR A 445 16.03 -0.41 9.25
C TYR A 445 15.99 0.67 10.33
N GLU A 446 17.08 1.37 10.59
CA GLU A 446 17.26 2.25 11.75
C GLU A 446 17.31 3.74 11.40
N GLN A 447 17.64 4.09 10.18
CA GLN A 447 17.78 5.48 9.73
C GLN A 447 16.58 5.92 8.91
N ALA A 448 15.95 7.05 9.29
CA ALA A 448 14.88 7.68 8.56
C ALA A 448 15.40 8.57 7.41
N GLY A 449 14.53 8.88 6.47
CA GLY A 449 14.80 9.79 5.36
C GLY A 449 15.35 9.07 4.11
N THR A 450 15.29 9.78 2.98
CA THR A 450 15.76 9.27 1.68
C THR A 450 17.20 9.71 1.43
N PRO A 451 18.16 8.77 1.33
CA PRO A 451 19.55 9.12 1.02
C PRO A 451 19.68 9.76 -0.36
N GLU A 452 20.69 10.63 -0.51
CA GLU A 452 21.12 11.19 -1.78
C GLU A 452 22.48 10.61 -2.16
N VAL A 453 22.63 10.19 -3.43
CA VAL A 453 23.90 9.75 -4.00
C VAL A 453 24.32 10.72 -5.12
N VAL A 454 25.45 11.38 -4.94
CA VAL A 454 26.04 12.29 -5.93
C VAL A 454 27.09 11.53 -6.72
N PHE A 455 26.99 11.61 -8.05
CA PHE A 455 27.87 10.93 -9.01
C PHE A 455 28.83 11.94 -9.63
N SER A 456 30.13 11.64 -9.57
CA SER A 456 31.18 12.45 -10.20
C SER A 456 32.04 11.57 -11.12
N GLU A 457 32.16 12.00 -12.38
CA GLU A 457 32.79 11.24 -13.45
C GLU A 457 34.15 11.82 -13.85
N HIS A 458 35.13 10.94 -14.07
CA HIS A 458 36.40 11.29 -14.69
C HIS A 458 36.81 10.24 -15.73
N TYR A 459 37.04 10.66 -16.97
CA TYR A 459 37.52 9.79 -18.04
C TYR A 459 38.94 10.20 -18.51
N ASP A 460 39.86 9.24 -18.45
CA ASP A 460 41.22 9.39 -18.98
C ASP A 460 41.33 8.62 -20.31
N ALA A 461 41.41 9.40 -21.40
CA ALA A 461 41.47 8.85 -22.76
C ALA A 461 42.83 8.15 -23.07
N ASP A 462 43.94 8.56 -22.41
CA ASP A 462 45.25 7.98 -22.66
C ASP A 462 45.34 6.57 -22.04
N THR A 463 44.78 6.38 -20.88
CA THR A 463 44.72 5.08 -20.18
C THR A 463 43.45 4.29 -20.42
N ARG A 464 42.45 4.88 -21.09
CA ARG A 464 41.12 4.30 -21.32
C ARG A 464 40.42 3.90 -20.02
N ARG A 465 40.63 4.69 -18.98
CA ARG A 465 40.03 4.49 -17.65
C ARG A 465 38.88 5.45 -17.41
N TYR A 466 37.79 4.88 -16.93
CA TYR A 466 36.68 5.65 -16.42
C TYR A 466 36.57 5.47 -14.91
N GLN A 467 36.63 6.57 -14.18
CA GLN A 467 36.51 6.60 -12.74
C GLN A 467 35.20 7.24 -12.34
N LEU A 468 34.44 6.56 -11.48
CA LEU A 468 33.17 7.02 -10.93
C LEU A 468 33.31 7.17 -9.43
N THR A 469 33.23 8.40 -8.94
CA THR A 469 33.21 8.71 -7.51
C THR A 469 31.78 8.91 -7.06
N LEU A 470 31.37 8.14 -6.06
CA LEU A 470 30.06 8.20 -5.44
C LEU A 470 30.18 8.82 -4.05
N GLN A 471 29.31 9.79 -3.73
CA GLN A 471 29.17 10.38 -2.40
C GLN A 471 27.75 10.18 -1.91
N GLN A 472 27.58 9.65 -0.68
CA GLN A 472 26.27 9.54 -0.05
C GLN A 472 26.05 10.61 1.01
N HIS A 473 24.88 11.25 0.94
CA HIS A 473 24.38 12.19 1.92
C HIS A 473 23.12 11.63 2.54
N ASN A 474 23.14 11.33 3.83
CA ASN A 474 22.02 10.75 4.54
C ASN A 474 21.39 11.85 5.39
N PRO A 475 20.20 12.39 5.01
CA PRO A 475 19.56 13.45 5.76
C PRO A 475 19.29 12.98 7.19
N ALA A 476 19.74 13.77 8.16
CA ALA A 476 19.49 13.47 9.56
C ALA A 476 18.07 13.87 9.94
N ALA A 477 17.43 13.05 10.73
CA ALA A 477 16.13 13.36 11.34
C ALA A 477 16.20 14.57 12.32
N SER A 478 17.40 15.01 12.72
CA SER A 478 17.61 16.23 13.49
C SER A 478 18.93 16.88 13.07
N ALA A 479 18.98 18.21 13.05
CA ALA A 479 20.17 18.99 12.70
C ALA A 479 21.39 18.76 13.63
N GLN A 480 21.30 17.87 14.60
CA GLN A 480 22.31 17.61 15.63
C GLN A 480 23.04 16.28 15.50
N GLN A 481 22.60 15.37 14.58
CA GLN A 481 23.22 14.06 14.44
C GLN A 481 23.33 13.70 12.95
N GLU A 482 24.54 13.60 12.42
CA GLU A 482 24.78 13.04 11.09
C GLU A 482 24.47 11.55 11.09
N ASN A 483 23.69 11.09 10.09
CA ASN A 483 23.49 9.68 9.87
C ASN A 483 24.77 8.98 9.39
N GLU A 484 24.95 7.75 9.83
CA GLU A 484 26.09 6.93 9.43
C GLU A 484 25.94 6.44 7.97
N PRO A 485 27.07 6.14 7.26
CA PRO A 485 27.01 5.62 5.90
C PRO A 485 26.21 4.31 5.81
N LEU A 486 25.38 4.21 4.78
CA LEU A 486 24.63 3.02 4.43
C LEU A 486 25.41 2.12 3.46
N VAL A 487 25.02 0.87 3.33
CA VAL A 487 25.42 -0.01 2.22
C VAL A 487 24.43 0.20 1.08
N ILE A 488 24.84 0.87 0.01
CA ILE A 488 23.97 1.20 -1.12
C ILE A 488 24.43 0.41 -2.35
N PRO A 489 23.63 -0.55 -2.85
CA PRO A 489 23.93 -1.21 -4.13
C PRO A 489 23.59 -0.28 -5.29
N VAL A 490 24.58 0.18 -6.02
CA VAL A 490 24.44 1.06 -7.18
C VAL A 490 24.69 0.26 -8.46
N ALA A 491 23.62 -0.29 -9.04
CA ALA A 491 23.70 -0.98 -10.32
C ALA A 491 24.03 0.01 -11.44
N THR A 492 25.14 -0.20 -12.14
CA THR A 492 25.75 0.77 -13.03
C THR A 492 26.06 0.13 -14.37
N GLY A 493 25.72 0.81 -15.46
CA GLY A 493 26.10 0.51 -16.82
C GLY A 493 26.80 1.71 -17.48
N LEU A 494 27.44 1.47 -18.61
CA LEU A 494 28.07 2.49 -19.43
C LEU A 494 27.62 2.35 -20.88
N LEU A 495 27.26 3.46 -21.52
CA LEU A 495 26.97 3.47 -22.95
C LEU A 495 28.10 4.19 -23.70
N VAL A 496 28.65 3.55 -24.70
CA VAL A 496 29.70 4.10 -25.58
C VAL A 496 29.15 4.18 -27.00
N ASP A 497 29.20 5.35 -27.61
CA ASP A 497 28.61 5.61 -28.93
C ASP A 497 27.16 5.12 -29.06
N GLY A 498 26.38 5.29 -27.99
CA GLY A 498 24.95 4.90 -27.91
C GLY A 498 24.72 3.38 -27.82
N GLN A 499 25.73 2.60 -27.43
CA GLN A 499 25.62 1.15 -27.25
C GLN A 499 26.08 0.75 -25.84
N PRO A 500 25.34 -0.16 -25.14
CA PRO A 500 25.75 -0.69 -23.85
C PRO A 500 27.13 -1.36 -23.92
N LEU A 501 28.03 -0.99 -23.00
CA LEU A 501 29.37 -1.57 -22.86
C LEU A 501 29.30 -2.76 -21.90
N SER A 502 30.01 -3.86 -22.22
CA SER A 502 30.21 -4.94 -21.25
C SER A 502 31.11 -4.47 -20.11
N VAL A 503 30.64 -4.56 -18.87
CA VAL A 503 31.35 -4.11 -17.65
C VAL A 503 31.65 -5.26 -16.66
N GLY A 504 31.70 -6.47 -17.18
CA GLY A 504 31.91 -7.74 -16.46
C GLY A 504 31.20 -8.88 -17.18
N ASP A 505 30.41 -9.67 -16.48
CA ASP A 505 29.62 -10.75 -17.05
C ASP A 505 28.38 -10.28 -17.83
N GLY A 506 28.17 -8.97 -17.96
CA GLY A 506 27.06 -8.35 -18.67
C GLY A 506 27.26 -6.86 -18.86
N THR A 507 26.16 -6.13 -19.06
CA THR A 507 26.13 -4.67 -19.25
C THR A 507 25.91 -3.90 -17.94
N THR A 508 25.69 -4.62 -16.82
CA THR A 508 25.46 -4.04 -15.48
C THR A 508 26.50 -4.55 -14.49
N ARG A 509 27.06 -3.62 -13.71
CA ARG A 509 27.91 -3.92 -12.56
C ARG A 509 27.32 -3.27 -11.31
N VAL A 510 27.11 -4.06 -10.24
CA VAL A 510 26.68 -3.53 -8.94
C VAL A 510 27.91 -3.01 -8.20
N LEU A 511 27.90 -1.71 -7.89
CA LEU A 511 28.90 -1.04 -7.07
C LEU A 511 28.35 -0.96 -5.65
N GLU A 512 29.13 -1.42 -4.66
CA GLU A 512 28.73 -1.38 -3.26
C GLU A 512 29.30 -0.12 -2.60
N LEU A 513 28.49 0.92 -2.45
CA LEU A 513 28.88 2.14 -1.76
C LEU A 513 28.68 1.94 -0.26
N THR A 514 29.78 1.83 0.49
CA THR A 514 29.80 1.56 1.94
C THR A 514 30.40 2.70 2.75
N GLU A 515 31.11 3.60 2.08
CA GLU A 515 31.77 4.77 2.67
C GLU A 515 30.99 6.05 2.33
N ARG A 516 31.28 7.15 3.00
CA ARG A 516 30.70 8.46 2.64
C ARG A 516 31.08 8.88 1.22
N GLU A 517 32.27 8.55 0.79
CA GLU A 517 32.78 8.77 -0.56
C GLU A 517 33.62 7.56 -0.97
N GLN A 518 33.40 7.06 -2.18
CA GLN A 518 34.12 5.91 -2.71
C GLN A 518 34.29 6.03 -4.21
N THR A 519 35.49 5.71 -4.74
CA THR A 519 35.76 5.75 -6.19
C THR A 519 35.89 4.34 -6.75
N PHE A 520 35.16 4.09 -7.84
CA PHE A 520 35.20 2.86 -8.62
C PHE A 520 35.82 3.10 -9.98
N THR A 521 36.58 2.12 -10.48
CA THR A 521 37.26 2.22 -11.77
C THR A 521 36.75 1.16 -12.73
N PHE A 522 36.53 1.59 -13.97
CA PHE A 522 36.28 0.74 -15.13
C PHE A 522 37.47 0.87 -16.08
N GLU A 523 38.04 -0.26 -16.42
CA GLU A 523 39.19 -0.34 -17.32
C GLU A 523 38.74 -0.59 -18.76
N ASP A 524 39.61 -0.29 -19.73
CA ASP A 524 39.38 -0.53 -21.17
C ASP A 524 38.13 0.12 -21.76
N VAL A 525 37.69 1.26 -21.24
CA VAL A 525 36.57 2.04 -21.77
C VAL A 525 37.04 2.80 -23.04
N PRO A 526 36.52 2.49 -24.23
CA PRO A 526 37.10 2.95 -25.51
C PRO A 526 36.98 4.45 -25.78
N SER A 527 35.93 5.11 -25.30
CA SER A 527 35.70 6.56 -25.35
C SER A 527 34.93 7.03 -24.13
N LYS A 528 34.77 8.34 -23.90
CA LYS A 528 33.96 8.85 -22.78
C LYS A 528 32.54 8.27 -22.85
N PRO A 529 32.11 7.49 -21.88
CA PRO A 529 30.77 6.88 -21.90
C PRO A 529 29.70 7.86 -21.40
N VAL A 530 28.43 7.51 -21.63
CA VAL A 530 27.28 8.02 -20.90
C VAL A 530 27.00 7.07 -19.74
N LEU A 531 26.89 7.61 -18.54
CA LEU A 531 26.64 6.84 -17.32
C LEU A 531 25.17 6.39 -17.24
N SER A 532 24.92 5.10 -17.11
CA SER A 532 23.63 4.50 -16.78
C SER A 532 23.65 4.09 -15.32
N CYS A 533 22.98 4.84 -14.44
CA CYS A 533 23.06 4.66 -12.98
C CYS A 533 21.76 4.19 -12.36
N LEU A 534 21.86 3.51 -11.21
CA LEU A 534 20.71 2.93 -10.48
C LEU A 534 19.84 2.03 -11.36
N ARG A 535 20.45 1.23 -12.23
CA ARG A 535 19.75 0.31 -13.13
C ARG A 535 18.77 -0.57 -12.35
N GLY A 536 17.57 -0.75 -12.89
CA GLY A 536 16.50 -1.44 -12.19
C GLY A 536 16.07 -0.75 -10.88
N PHE A 537 16.40 0.53 -10.68
CA PHE A 537 16.19 1.24 -9.41
C PHE A 537 16.77 0.47 -8.22
N SER A 538 18.08 0.15 -8.29
CA SER A 538 18.77 -0.78 -7.39
C SER A 538 18.81 -0.36 -5.92
N ALA A 539 18.46 0.88 -5.59
CA ALA A 539 18.33 1.38 -4.22
C ALA A 539 17.33 2.54 -4.12
N PRO A 540 16.58 2.68 -3.01
CA PRO A 540 15.61 3.76 -2.79
C PRO A 540 16.31 5.05 -2.38
N VAL A 541 17.03 5.66 -3.33
CA VAL A 541 17.85 6.87 -3.13
C VAL A 541 17.54 7.92 -4.19
N ARG A 542 17.85 9.18 -3.88
CA ARG A 542 17.88 10.26 -4.88
C ARG A 542 19.25 10.27 -5.54
N ALA A 543 19.28 10.28 -6.87
CA ALA A 543 20.52 10.39 -7.63
C ALA A 543 20.73 11.82 -8.12
N THR A 544 21.92 12.37 -7.89
CA THR A 544 22.36 13.64 -8.49
C THR A 544 23.50 13.33 -9.47
N VAL A 545 23.15 13.39 -10.77
CA VAL A 545 24.06 13.12 -11.90
C VAL A 545 24.06 14.32 -12.82
N ASP A 546 25.24 14.75 -13.29
CA ASP A 546 25.39 15.88 -14.20
C ASP A 546 25.21 15.45 -15.67
N HIS A 547 24.04 14.83 -15.98
CA HIS A 547 23.69 14.46 -17.34
C HIS A 547 23.31 15.69 -18.16
N THR A 548 23.96 15.85 -19.30
CA THR A 548 23.53 16.81 -20.32
C THR A 548 22.22 16.37 -20.99
N GLU A 549 21.56 17.28 -21.72
CA GLU A 549 20.39 16.91 -22.53
C GLU A 549 20.74 15.79 -23.55
N ALA A 550 21.92 15.88 -24.17
CA ALA A 550 22.38 14.86 -25.12
C ALA A 550 22.58 13.48 -24.47
N ASP A 551 23.09 13.43 -23.23
CA ASP A 551 23.24 12.17 -22.48
C ASP A 551 21.89 11.55 -22.16
N LEU A 552 20.93 12.35 -21.71
CA LEU A 552 19.56 11.89 -21.41
C LEU A 552 18.84 11.38 -22.68
N LEU A 553 19.01 12.05 -23.83
CA LEU A 553 18.45 11.59 -25.10
C LEU A 553 19.04 10.23 -25.52
N ILE A 554 20.35 10.01 -25.28
CA ILE A 554 21.00 8.72 -25.55
C ILE A 554 20.45 7.64 -24.62
N LEU A 555 20.34 7.92 -23.31
CA LEU A 555 19.78 6.96 -22.33
C LEU A 555 18.34 6.59 -22.66
N MET A 556 17.48 7.60 -22.96
CA MET A 556 16.09 7.38 -23.33
C MET A 556 15.92 6.49 -24.57
N ALA A 557 16.81 6.61 -25.53
CA ALA A 557 16.70 5.93 -26.83
C ALA A 557 17.44 4.59 -26.90
N ALA A 558 18.51 4.38 -26.10
CA ALA A 558 19.45 3.29 -26.33
C ALA A 558 19.86 2.51 -25.07
N ASP A 559 19.41 2.91 -23.87
CA ASP A 559 19.70 2.11 -22.68
C ASP A 559 18.95 0.78 -22.72
N ASP A 560 19.63 -0.30 -22.37
CA ASP A 560 19.04 -1.64 -22.26
C ASP A 560 18.36 -1.90 -20.92
N ASP A 561 18.42 -0.93 -19.98
CA ASP A 561 17.69 -0.95 -18.72
C ASP A 561 16.40 -0.11 -18.84
N ALA A 562 15.25 -0.76 -18.64
CA ALA A 562 13.93 -0.14 -18.80
C ALA A 562 13.71 1.03 -17.83
N PHE A 563 14.20 0.91 -16.58
CA PHE A 563 14.05 1.97 -15.59
C PHE A 563 14.89 3.20 -15.99
N VAL A 564 16.16 3.04 -16.39
CA VAL A 564 17.03 4.16 -16.76
C VAL A 564 16.52 4.87 -18.02
N ALA A 565 16.06 4.12 -19.03
CA ALA A 565 15.45 4.71 -20.22
C ALA A 565 14.21 5.55 -19.89
N TRP A 566 13.33 5.02 -19.01
CA TRP A 566 12.18 5.73 -18.50
C TRP A 566 12.57 6.97 -17.68
N ASP A 567 13.52 6.85 -16.75
CA ASP A 567 13.95 7.94 -15.86
C ASP A 567 14.60 9.09 -16.64
N ALA A 568 15.35 8.79 -17.68
CA ALA A 568 15.90 9.78 -18.61
C ALA A 568 14.79 10.57 -19.32
N ALA A 569 13.74 9.88 -19.80
CA ALA A 569 12.57 10.52 -20.40
C ALA A 569 11.83 11.41 -19.40
N GLN A 570 11.57 10.91 -18.18
CA GLN A 570 10.91 11.68 -17.12
C GLN A 570 11.72 12.91 -16.72
N THR A 571 13.04 12.81 -16.70
CA THR A 571 13.94 13.94 -16.42
C THR A 571 13.86 15.01 -17.52
N LEU A 572 13.88 14.60 -18.79
CA LEU A 572 13.72 15.52 -19.93
C LEU A 572 12.35 16.22 -19.92
N LEU A 573 11.28 15.46 -19.69
CA LEU A 573 9.92 16.00 -19.60
C LEU A 573 9.76 16.95 -18.42
N ALA A 574 10.31 16.62 -17.25
CA ALA A 574 10.30 17.49 -16.07
C ALA A 574 11.05 18.82 -16.36
N ARG A 575 12.25 18.76 -16.96
CA ARG A 575 13.02 19.96 -17.36
C ARG A 575 12.22 20.82 -18.35
N ALA A 576 11.51 20.21 -19.30
CA ALA A 576 10.66 20.94 -20.25
C ALA A 576 9.48 21.63 -19.56
N ILE A 577 8.86 20.99 -18.55
CA ILE A 577 7.78 21.59 -17.76
C ILE A 577 8.31 22.73 -16.88
N GLU A 578 9.42 22.52 -16.19
CA GLU A 578 10.05 23.51 -15.32
C GLU A 578 10.52 24.77 -16.10
N ALA A 579 10.91 24.59 -17.36
CA ALA A 579 11.34 25.68 -18.25
C ALA A 579 10.18 26.42 -18.93
N ALA A 580 8.97 25.86 -18.94
CA ALA A 580 7.81 26.46 -19.61
C ALA A 580 7.38 27.75 -18.89
N GLU A 581 7.19 28.84 -19.66
CA GLU A 581 6.66 30.10 -19.12
C GLU A 581 5.12 30.05 -19.20
N VAL A 582 4.46 30.48 -18.13
CA VAL A 582 2.99 30.51 -18.08
C VAL A 582 2.49 31.54 -19.11
N ASP A 583 1.44 31.22 -19.85
CA ASP A 583 0.77 32.05 -20.87
C ASP A 583 1.59 32.37 -22.16
N THR A 584 2.64 31.60 -22.47
CA THR A 584 3.38 31.70 -23.71
C THR A 584 3.35 30.40 -24.52
N ASP A 585 3.47 30.44 -25.83
CA ASP A 585 3.64 29.21 -26.62
C ASP A 585 4.96 28.54 -26.25
N THR A 586 4.89 27.34 -25.74
CA THR A 586 6.08 26.56 -25.36
C THR A 586 6.68 25.90 -26.58
N ASN A 587 7.87 26.34 -26.98
CA ASN A 587 8.67 25.66 -27.99
C ASN A 587 9.47 24.57 -27.33
N LEU A 588 9.08 23.30 -27.56
CA LEU A 588 9.80 22.15 -27.04
C LEU A 588 11.12 21.94 -27.83
N PRO A 589 12.20 21.46 -27.18
CA PRO A 589 13.43 21.10 -27.83
C PRO A 589 13.20 20.09 -28.97
N GLN A 590 13.78 20.35 -30.15
CA GLN A 590 13.62 19.45 -31.31
C GLN A 590 14.11 18.03 -30.99
N GLY A 591 15.22 17.89 -30.25
CA GLY A 591 15.75 16.59 -29.84
C GLY A 591 14.77 15.79 -28.97
N LEU A 592 14.00 16.45 -28.07
CA LEU A 592 12.97 15.80 -27.29
C LEU A 592 11.82 15.28 -28.16
N LEU A 593 11.36 16.09 -29.12
CA LEU A 593 10.30 15.67 -30.05
C LEU A 593 10.72 14.46 -30.89
N GLU A 594 11.94 14.49 -31.44
CA GLU A 594 12.51 13.36 -32.19
C GLU A 594 12.66 12.10 -31.34
N ALA A 595 13.09 12.23 -30.08
CA ALA A 595 13.20 11.09 -29.15
C ALA A 595 11.81 10.51 -28.80
N CYS A 596 10.80 11.36 -28.55
CA CYS A 596 9.43 10.92 -28.33
C CYS A 596 8.86 10.16 -29.54
N GLU A 597 9.09 10.65 -30.76
CA GLU A 597 8.70 9.96 -31.98
C GLU A 597 9.42 8.61 -32.12
N GLN A 598 10.72 8.55 -31.82
CA GLN A 598 11.49 7.30 -31.87
C GLN A 598 10.95 6.26 -30.88
N VAL A 599 10.60 6.66 -29.65
CA VAL A 599 9.95 5.77 -28.67
C VAL A 599 8.63 5.25 -29.22
N LEU A 600 7.76 6.13 -29.74
CA LEU A 600 6.45 5.75 -30.26
C LEU A 600 6.54 4.79 -31.45
N MET A 601 7.48 5.03 -32.37
CA MET A 601 7.65 4.21 -33.57
C MET A 601 8.59 3.03 -33.40
N GLY A 602 9.31 2.95 -32.28
CA GLY A 602 10.24 1.86 -31.95
C GLY A 602 9.54 0.56 -31.53
N SER A 603 10.35 -0.44 -31.16
CA SER A 603 9.91 -1.80 -30.78
C SER A 603 9.63 -1.96 -29.27
N MET A 604 9.72 -0.88 -28.49
CA MET A 604 9.43 -0.92 -27.05
C MET A 604 8.00 -1.43 -26.80
N ASP A 605 7.80 -2.15 -25.72
CA ASP A 605 6.50 -2.62 -25.24
C ASP A 605 5.48 -1.47 -25.15
N PRO A 606 4.22 -1.63 -25.58
CA PRO A 606 3.22 -0.57 -25.55
C PRO A 606 2.99 0.04 -24.16
N ALA A 607 3.01 -0.75 -23.08
CA ALA A 607 2.88 -0.25 -21.72
C ALA A 607 4.10 0.61 -21.33
N MET A 608 5.31 0.16 -21.69
CA MET A 608 6.52 0.95 -21.48
C MET A 608 6.52 2.25 -22.27
N LYS A 609 6.03 2.25 -23.53
CA LYS A 609 5.85 3.50 -24.30
C LYS A 609 4.92 4.47 -23.58
N ALA A 610 3.79 3.94 -23.06
CA ALA A 610 2.82 4.76 -22.33
C ALA A 610 3.42 5.35 -21.04
N LEU A 611 4.15 4.57 -20.25
CA LEU A 611 4.83 5.03 -19.03
C LEU A 611 5.95 6.04 -19.34
N THR A 612 6.76 5.77 -20.38
CA THR A 612 7.89 6.61 -20.77
C THR A 612 7.45 8.00 -21.20
N LEU A 613 6.33 8.09 -21.92
CA LEU A 613 5.83 9.33 -22.48
C LEU A 613 4.68 9.97 -21.69
N ALA A 614 4.20 9.35 -20.62
CA ALA A 614 3.33 10.02 -19.66
C ALA A 614 4.08 11.16 -18.98
N LEU A 615 3.48 12.35 -18.92
CA LEU A 615 4.12 13.48 -18.22
C LEU A 615 4.24 13.17 -16.71
N PRO A 616 5.35 13.57 -16.07
CA PRO A 616 5.50 13.53 -14.63
C PRO A 616 4.26 14.07 -13.92
N SER A 617 3.84 13.44 -12.82
CA SER A 617 2.67 13.89 -12.05
C SER A 617 2.92 15.24 -11.38
N GLU A 618 1.85 15.98 -11.09
CA GLU A 618 1.98 17.26 -10.38
C GLU A 618 2.55 17.06 -8.96
N GLU A 619 2.29 15.94 -8.34
CA GLU A 619 2.83 15.60 -7.03
C GLU A 619 4.35 15.36 -7.10
N TYR A 620 4.83 14.60 -8.08
CA TYR A 620 6.26 14.40 -8.33
C TYR A 620 6.98 15.73 -8.64
N LEU A 621 6.38 16.58 -9.49
CA LEU A 621 6.91 17.91 -9.79
C LEU A 621 6.91 18.83 -8.55
N ALA A 622 5.90 18.72 -7.69
CA ALA A 622 5.84 19.44 -6.43
C ALA A 622 6.95 18.98 -5.45
N ASP A 623 7.27 17.68 -5.41
CA ASP A 623 8.37 17.19 -4.60
C ASP A 623 9.74 17.68 -5.10
N ARG A 624 9.96 17.70 -6.42
CA ARG A 624 11.14 18.33 -7.03
C ARG A 624 11.26 19.82 -6.71
N ALA A 625 10.15 20.56 -6.83
CA ALA A 625 10.13 21.98 -6.53
C ALA A 625 10.41 22.27 -5.03
N ALA A 626 9.92 21.41 -4.12
CA ALA A 626 10.13 21.53 -2.69
C ALA A 626 11.61 21.44 -2.28
N GLN A 627 12.45 20.78 -3.07
CA GLN A 627 13.91 20.73 -2.83
C GLN A 627 14.61 22.06 -3.15
N GLN A 628 13.97 22.91 -3.96
CA GLN A 628 14.53 24.20 -4.38
C GLN A 628 13.89 25.40 -3.67
N GLY A 629 12.74 25.21 -3.03
CA GLY A 629 12.01 26.27 -2.33
C GLY A 629 10.55 25.95 -2.11
N LEU A 630 9.72 26.99 -1.98
CA LEU A 630 8.28 26.82 -1.78
C LEU A 630 7.58 26.39 -3.07
N VAL A 631 6.65 25.45 -2.94
CA VAL A 631 5.89 24.88 -4.04
C VAL A 631 4.75 25.81 -4.46
N ASN A 632 4.72 26.19 -5.74
CA ASN A 632 3.60 26.87 -6.38
C ASN A 632 2.78 25.88 -7.21
N VAL A 633 1.75 25.32 -6.62
CA VAL A 633 0.88 24.29 -7.23
C VAL A 633 0.22 24.78 -8.53
N SER A 634 -0.28 26.03 -8.54
CA SER A 634 -0.93 26.60 -9.72
C SER A 634 0.03 26.76 -10.91
N GLN A 635 1.27 27.16 -10.65
CA GLN A 635 2.30 27.28 -11.67
C GLN A 635 2.63 25.91 -12.30
N ILE A 636 2.87 24.89 -11.47
CA ILE A 636 3.14 23.51 -11.91
C ILE A 636 2.01 23.01 -12.81
N HIS A 637 0.77 23.19 -12.38
CA HIS A 637 -0.40 22.77 -13.13
C HIS A 637 -0.44 23.40 -14.54
N HIS A 638 -0.30 24.74 -14.62
CA HIS A 638 -0.35 25.45 -15.90
C HIS A 638 0.80 25.06 -16.82
N GLN A 639 2.05 25.02 -16.32
CA GLN A 639 3.22 24.60 -17.07
C GLN A 639 3.06 23.18 -17.64
N ARG A 640 2.60 22.23 -16.80
CA ARG A 640 2.36 20.84 -17.21
C ARG A 640 1.30 20.74 -18.31
N ARG A 641 0.17 21.44 -18.17
CA ARG A 641 -0.89 21.46 -19.19
C ARG A 641 -0.39 22.03 -20.53
N GLN A 642 0.42 23.07 -20.47
CA GLN A 642 0.99 23.73 -21.62
C GLN A 642 1.96 22.82 -22.39
N VAL A 643 2.88 22.14 -21.68
CA VAL A 643 3.78 21.15 -22.29
C VAL A 643 2.99 20.00 -22.90
N LYS A 644 1.93 19.53 -22.23
CA LYS A 644 1.04 18.49 -22.74
C LYS A 644 0.39 18.89 -24.07
N ALA A 645 -0.16 20.10 -24.14
CA ALA A 645 -0.76 20.63 -25.38
C ALA A 645 0.27 20.79 -26.50
N SER A 646 1.48 21.27 -26.17
CA SER A 646 2.57 21.45 -27.15
C SER A 646 3.06 20.12 -27.72
N LEU A 647 3.24 19.07 -26.87
CA LEU A 647 3.58 17.72 -27.32
C LEU A 647 2.47 17.10 -28.18
N GLY A 648 1.22 17.28 -27.77
CA GLY A 648 0.06 16.81 -28.50
C GLY A 648 -0.01 17.41 -29.92
N GLY A 649 0.19 18.73 -30.02
CA GLY A 649 0.17 19.45 -31.32
C GLY A 649 1.39 19.16 -32.18
N ALA A 650 2.60 19.17 -31.60
CA ALA A 650 3.84 18.93 -32.35
C ALA A 650 3.91 17.53 -32.96
N LEU A 651 3.34 16.54 -32.27
CA LEU A 651 3.35 15.13 -32.69
C LEU A 651 1.95 14.63 -33.12
N GLU A 652 1.02 15.51 -33.47
CA GLU A 652 -0.36 15.16 -33.81
C GLU A 652 -0.47 13.99 -34.80
N THR A 653 0.28 14.04 -35.90
CA THR A 653 0.28 12.97 -36.91
C THR A 653 0.77 11.63 -36.35
N VAL A 654 1.75 11.69 -35.46
CA VAL A 654 2.32 10.47 -34.80
C VAL A 654 1.30 9.87 -33.84
N TRP A 655 0.64 10.70 -33.03
CA TRP A 655 -0.41 10.24 -32.11
C TRP A 655 -1.60 9.63 -32.87
N GLN A 656 -2.04 10.25 -33.96
CA GLN A 656 -3.08 9.69 -34.81
C GLN A 656 -2.66 8.33 -35.40
N LYS A 657 -1.39 8.20 -35.81
CA LYS A 657 -0.85 6.93 -36.30
C LYS A 657 -0.85 5.87 -35.19
N VAL A 658 -0.46 6.21 -33.97
CA VAL A 658 -0.54 5.30 -32.79
C VAL A 658 -1.96 4.77 -32.62
N LEU A 659 -2.98 5.63 -32.69
CA LEU A 659 -4.38 5.22 -32.59
C LEU A 659 -4.81 4.28 -33.74
N SER A 660 -4.36 4.55 -34.96
CA SER A 660 -4.70 3.73 -36.13
C SER A 660 -4.04 2.35 -36.09
N ASP A 661 -2.77 2.31 -35.71
CA ASP A 661 -1.97 1.07 -35.68
C ASP A 661 -2.36 0.14 -34.50
N ASN A 662 -2.87 0.73 -33.40
CA ASN A 662 -3.30 0.02 -32.19
C ASN A 662 -4.83 0.06 -32.04
N SER A 663 -5.56 -0.30 -33.09
CA SER A 663 -7.03 -0.39 -33.06
C SER A 663 -7.49 -1.39 -31.98
N ALA A 664 -8.62 -1.08 -31.34
CA ALA A 664 -9.13 -1.89 -30.23
C ALA A 664 -9.30 -3.36 -30.61
N PRO A 665 -8.94 -4.30 -29.75
CA PRO A 665 -9.30 -5.69 -29.91
C PRO A 665 -10.83 -5.86 -29.97
N LEU A 666 -11.30 -6.99 -30.53
CA LEU A 666 -12.73 -7.26 -30.70
C LEU A 666 -13.47 -7.53 -29.38
N ALA A 667 -12.75 -7.83 -28.29
CA ALA A 667 -13.28 -8.04 -26.95
C ALA A 667 -12.25 -7.63 -25.90
N TYR A 668 -12.72 -7.20 -24.75
CA TYR A 668 -11.87 -6.87 -23.59
C TYR A 668 -11.10 -8.10 -23.09
N SER A 669 -9.84 -7.88 -22.71
CA SER A 669 -9.00 -8.83 -22.00
C SER A 669 -8.14 -8.11 -20.96
N PRO A 670 -7.98 -8.65 -19.74
CA PRO A 670 -7.08 -8.12 -18.71
C PRO A 670 -5.63 -8.61 -18.87
N HIS A 671 -5.27 -9.17 -20.02
CA HIS A 671 -3.91 -9.61 -20.30
C HIS A 671 -2.97 -8.41 -20.43
N ALA A 672 -1.73 -8.53 -19.95
CA ALA A 672 -0.76 -7.43 -19.89
C ALA A 672 -0.55 -6.72 -21.24
N ASP A 673 -0.47 -7.47 -22.34
CA ASP A 673 -0.30 -6.90 -23.69
C ASP A 673 -1.49 -6.01 -24.07
N ASP A 674 -2.73 -6.46 -23.78
CA ASP A 674 -3.94 -5.73 -24.09
C ASP A 674 -4.12 -4.48 -23.20
N ILE A 675 -3.73 -4.58 -21.93
CA ILE A 675 -3.65 -3.45 -20.99
C ILE A 675 -2.66 -2.41 -21.52
N GLY A 676 -1.47 -2.84 -21.96
CA GLY A 676 -0.45 -1.95 -22.52
C GLY A 676 -0.93 -1.22 -23.78
N LEU A 677 -1.62 -1.92 -24.68
CA LEU A 677 -2.21 -1.32 -25.88
C LEU A 677 -3.28 -0.28 -25.54
N ARG A 678 -4.17 -0.55 -24.55
CA ARG A 678 -5.17 0.42 -24.10
C ARG A 678 -4.51 1.64 -23.46
N ALA A 679 -3.51 1.42 -22.58
CA ALA A 679 -2.76 2.51 -21.96
C ALA A 679 -2.12 3.46 -22.99
N LEU A 680 -1.49 2.90 -24.02
CA LEU A 680 -0.87 3.68 -25.10
C LEU A 680 -1.93 4.44 -25.94
N ARG A 681 -3.07 3.82 -26.22
CA ARG A 681 -4.20 4.48 -26.91
C ARG A 681 -4.77 5.63 -26.09
N HIS A 682 -4.96 5.41 -24.78
CA HIS A 682 -5.46 6.45 -23.87
C HIS A 682 -4.48 7.62 -23.78
N LEU A 683 -3.17 7.35 -23.72
CA LEU A 683 -2.16 8.39 -23.72
C LEU A 683 -2.20 9.22 -25.01
N ALA A 684 -2.28 8.56 -26.18
CA ALA A 684 -2.37 9.24 -27.47
C ALA A 684 -3.61 10.15 -27.57
N GLN A 685 -4.79 9.63 -27.16
CA GLN A 685 -6.02 10.40 -27.14
C GLN A 685 -5.95 11.58 -26.17
N ASP A 686 -5.31 11.42 -25.03
CA ASP A 686 -5.15 12.44 -24.01
C ASP A 686 -4.25 13.61 -24.47
N TYR A 687 -3.20 13.32 -25.25
CA TYR A 687 -2.36 14.33 -25.89
C TYR A 687 -3.08 15.07 -27.02
N LEU A 688 -3.82 14.34 -27.86
CA LEU A 688 -4.61 14.94 -28.94
C LEU A 688 -5.70 15.89 -28.40
N LEU A 689 -6.40 15.49 -27.32
CA LEU A 689 -7.41 16.32 -26.67
C LEU A 689 -6.81 17.57 -26.02
N ALA A 690 -5.63 17.43 -25.41
CA ALA A 690 -4.94 18.58 -24.81
C ALA A 690 -4.53 19.61 -25.86
N ALA A 691 -4.16 19.18 -27.07
CA ALA A 691 -3.80 20.05 -28.17
C ALA A 691 -5.03 20.65 -28.88
N ASN A 692 -6.09 19.87 -29.08
CA ASN A 692 -7.27 20.28 -29.80
C ASN A 692 -8.58 19.64 -29.30
N PRO A 693 -9.46 20.38 -28.64
CA PRO A 693 -10.74 19.86 -28.15
C PRO A 693 -11.67 19.26 -29.23
N ALA A 694 -11.41 19.51 -30.53
CA ALA A 694 -12.18 18.87 -31.61
C ALA A 694 -12.08 17.34 -31.62
N HIS A 695 -11.11 16.75 -30.89
CA HIS A 695 -11.00 15.29 -30.69
C HIS A 695 -11.99 14.71 -29.67
N LEU A 696 -12.87 15.51 -29.04
CA LEU A 696 -13.89 15.06 -28.10
C LEU A 696 -14.95 14.12 -28.71
N ASP A 697 -15.21 14.23 -30.03
CA ASP A 697 -16.14 13.30 -30.71
C ASP A 697 -15.71 11.85 -30.56
N ALA A 698 -14.40 11.56 -30.52
CA ALA A 698 -13.86 10.24 -30.29
C ALA A 698 -14.10 9.78 -28.84
N ALA A 699 -14.03 10.69 -27.86
CA ALA A 699 -14.34 10.38 -26.46
C ALA A 699 -15.83 10.05 -26.27
N HIS A 700 -16.74 10.79 -26.89
CA HIS A 700 -18.16 10.46 -26.88
C HIS A 700 -18.46 9.10 -27.49
N SER A 701 -17.86 8.81 -28.67
CA SER A 701 -18.01 7.51 -29.32
C SER A 701 -17.48 6.37 -28.42
N LEU A 702 -16.35 6.57 -27.75
CA LEU A 702 -15.80 5.58 -26.82
C LEU A 702 -16.70 5.38 -25.60
N PHE A 703 -17.23 6.47 -24.99
CA PHE A 703 -18.14 6.39 -23.86
C PHE A 703 -19.39 5.53 -24.15
N GLU A 704 -19.97 5.70 -25.33
CA GLU A 704 -21.17 4.97 -25.74
C GLU A 704 -20.91 3.49 -26.08
N ASN A 705 -19.77 3.18 -26.69
CA ASN A 705 -19.53 1.87 -27.32
C ASN A 705 -18.53 0.98 -26.57
N ALA A 706 -17.89 1.46 -25.48
CA ALA A 706 -16.94 0.66 -24.73
C ALA A 706 -17.60 -0.59 -24.13
N ASP A 707 -16.93 -1.73 -24.24
CA ASP A 707 -17.31 -3.02 -23.64
C ASP A 707 -16.63 -3.26 -22.28
N ASN A 708 -15.93 -2.26 -21.77
CA ASN A 708 -15.20 -2.34 -20.50
C ASN A 708 -15.20 -0.99 -19.76
N LEU A 709 -14.97 -1.05 -18.44
CA LEU A 709 -14.95 0.13 -17.59
C LEU A 709 -13.74 1.01 -17.85
N THR A 710 -12.57 0.45 -18.19
CA THR A 710 -11.33 1.22 -18.43
C THR A 710 -11.53 2.26 -19.52
N ASP A 711 -12.00 1.85 -20.69
CA ASP A 711 -12.26 2.72 -21.83
C ASP A 711 -13.40 3.72 -21.55
N ARG A 712 -14.49 3.23 -20.94
CA ARG A 712 -15.66 4.06 -20.61
C ARG A 712 -15.32 5.16 -19.59
N LEU A 713 -14.53 4.81 -18.57
CA LEU A 713 -14.09 5.75 -17.54
C LEU A 713 -13.10 6.79 -18.07
N ALA A 714 -12.17 6.36 -18.94
CA ALA A 714 -11.26 7.28 -19.62
C ALA A 714 -12.04 8.31 -20.44
N ALA A 715 -13.01 7.86 -21.23
CA ALA A 715 -13.87 8.73 -22.03
C ALA A 715 -14.70 9.68 -21.15
N MET A 716 -15.33 9.19 -20.07
CA MET A 716 -16.06 10.01 -19.10
C MET A 716 -15.17 11.09 -18.48
N ARG A 717 -13.92 10.76 -18.11
CA ARG A 717 -12.95 11.70 -17.57
C ARG A 717 -12.60 12.79 -18.60
N TRP A 718 -12.32 12.43 -19.86
CA TRP A 718 -12.02 13.42 -20.88
C TRP A 718 -13.18 14.36 -21.12
N ILE A 719 -14.41 13.86 -21.26
CA ILE A 719 -15.61 14.69 -21.42
C ILE A 719 -15.78 15.60 -20.18
N THR A 720 -15.61 15.06 -18.97
CA THR A 720 -15.76 15.82 -17.73
C THR A 720 -14.72 16.94 -17.61
N HIS A 721 -13.50 16.75 -18.10
CA HIS A 721 -12.40 17.70 -17.96
C HIS A 721 -12.29 18.71 -19.11
N TYR A 722 -12.80 18.41 -20.30
CA TYR A 722 -12.60 19.26 -21.50
C TYR A 722 -13.89 19.86 -22.04
N GLU A 723 -15.07 19.35 -21.71
CA GLU A 723 -16.35 19.86 -22.22
C GLU A 723 -17.00 20.93 -21.35
N GLN A 724 -18.01 21.61 -21.97
CA GLN A 724 -18.85 22.56 -21.28
C GLN A 724 -19.84 21.88 -20.32
N LEU A 725 -20.32 22.62 -19.32
CA LEU A 725 -21.13 22.14 -18.21
C LEU A 725 -22.31 21.24 -18.61
N GLU A 726 -23.09 21.61 -19.63
CA GLU A 726 -24.32 20.89 -20.01
C GLU A 726 -24.06 19.47 -20.52
N SER A 727 -23.09 19.26 -21.39
CA SER A 727 -22.70 17.95 -21.89
C SER A 727 -22.05 17.09 -20.81
N ARG A 728 -21.23 17.69 -19.97
CA ARG A 728 -20.60 17.06 -18.83
C ARG A 728 -21.63 16.50 -17.85
N GLU A 729 -22.61 17.30 -17.46
CA GLU A 729 -23.69 16.88 -16.55
C GLU A 729 -24.54 15.77 -17.14
N ALA A 730 -24.81 15.82 -18.46
CA ALA A 730 -25.58 14.77 -19.13
C ALA A 730 -24.85 13.41 -19.09
N VAL A 731 -23.54 13.39 -19.36
CA VAL A 731 -22.72 12.17 -19.32
C VAL A 731 -22.62 11.61 -17.90
N LEU A 732 -22.37 12.46 -16.89
CA LEU A 732 -22.30 12.06 -15.50
C LEU A 732 -23.64 11.50 -14.99
N ALA A 733 -24.76 12.11 -15.38
CA ALA A 733 -26.10 11.66 -14.98
C ALA A 733 -26.46 10.32 -15.67
N ASP A 734 -26.12 10.16 -16.97
CA ASP A 734 -26.34 8.90 -17.68
C ASP A 734 -25.50 7.77 -17.08
N PHE A 735 -24.24 8.02 -16.79
CA PHE A 735 -23.36 7.03 -16.16
C PHE A 735 -23.91 6.61 -14.78
N TYR A 736 -24.25 7.58 -13.91
CA TYR A 736 -24.82 7.26 -12.60
C TYR A 736 -26.12 6.47 -12.72
N LYS A 737 -27.02 6.84 -13.64
CA LYS A 737 -28.27 6.13 -13.87
C LYS A 737 -28.05 4.66 -14.27
N ARG A 738 -27.03 4.37 -15.06
CA ARG A 738 -26.69 3.01 -15.49
C ARG A 738 -26.12 2.19 -14.32
N TRP A 739 -25.28 2.80 -13.48
CA TRP A 739 -24.39 2.10 -12.56
C TRP A 739 -24.66 2.35 -11.06
N GLN A 740 -25.73 3.08 -10.69
CA GLN A 740 -26.01 3.45 -9.30
C GLN A 740 -26.14 2.26 -8.32
N HIS A 741 -26.33 1.05 -8.84
CA HIS A 741 -26.44 -0.19 -8.07
C HIS A 741 -25.10 -0.89 -7.85
N GLU A 742 -24.03 -0.43 -8.53
CA GLU A 742 -22.67 -1.00 -8.45
C GLU A 742 -21.74 -0.09 -7.65
N ALA A 743 -21.46 -0.46 -6.42
CA ALA A 743 -20.71 0.38 -5.49
C ALA A 743 -19.29 0.74 -6.00
N LEU A 744 -18.59 -0.21 -6.64
CA LEU A 744 -17.25 -0.01 -7.18
C LEU A 744 -17.24 1.00 -8.33
N VAL A 745 -18.23 0.92 -9.22
CA VAL A 745 -18.38 1.85 -10.35
C VAL A 745 -18.78 3.25 -9.87
N VAL A 746 -19.68 3.33 -8.89
CA VAL A 746 -20.05 4.61 -8.26
C VAL A 746 -18.86 5.28 -7.58
N ASN A 747 -17.93 4.52 -7.00
CA ASN A 747 -16.68 5.07 -6.45
C ASN A 747 -15.87 5.77 -7.54
N GLN A 748 -15.75 5.19 -8.73
CA GLN A 748 -15.05 5.80 -9.87
C GLN A 748 -15.78 7.08 -10.35
N TRP A 749 -17.13 7.06 -10.39
CA TRP A 749 -17.92 8.23 -10.71
C TRP A 749 -17.71 9.40 -9.72
N LEU A 750 -17.57 9.11 -8.43
CA LEU A 750 -17.21 10.12 -7.42
C LEU A 750 -15.80 10.65 -7.65
N THR A 751 -14.84 9.77 -7.93
CA THR A 751 -13.43 10.12 -8.16
C THR A 751 -13.24 11.04 -9.37
N VAL A 752 -13.87 10.75 -10.50
CA VAL A 752 -13.78 11.60 -11.71
C VAL A 752 -14.26 13.02 -11.44
N GLN A 753 -15.33 13.18 -10.67
CA GLN A 753 -15.85 14.50 -10.30
C GLN A 753 -14.96 15.21 -9.28
N ALA A 754 -14.42 14.48 -8.29
CA ALA A 754 -13.53 15.03 -7.27
C ALA A 754 -12.19 15.53 -7.84
N THR A 755 -11.71 14.89 -8.91
CA THR A 755 -10.41 15.20 -9.55
C THR A 755 -10.51 16.16 -10.72
N ARG A 756 -11.68 16.76 -10.98
CA ARG A 756 -11.86 17.77 -12.02
C ARG A 756 -10.99 19.01 -11.70
N PRO A 757 -10.06 19.41 -12.60
CA PRO A 757 -9.05 20.43 -12.30
C PRO A 757 -9.59 21.86 -12.43
N GLU A 758 -10.67 22.16 -11.72
CA GLU A 758 -11.30 23.48 -11.71
C GLU A 758 -11.50 23.93 -10.24
N THR A 759 -11.35 25.24 -10.02
CA THR A 759 -11.37 25.80 -8.67
C THR A 759 -12.73 25.70 -7.96
N ASP A 760 -13.84 25.57 -8.71
CA ASP A 760 -15.20 25.37 -8.19
C ASP A 760 -15.48 23.91 -7.79
N CYS A 761 -14.51 23.01 -7.97
CA CYS A 761 -14.66 21.60 -7.61
C CYS A 761 -14.93 21.39 -6.10
N VAL A 762 -14.49 22.33 -5.25
CA VAL A 762 -14.78 22.30 -3.79
C VAL A 762 -16.29 22.27 -3.55
N GLU A 763 -17.03 23.12 -4.26
CA GLU A 763 -18.49 23.22 -4.16
C GLU A 763 -19.17 21.94 -4.69
N SER A 764 -18.64 21.36 -5.75
CA SER A 764 -19.12 20.07 -6.30
C SER A 764 -18.92 18.93 -5.30
N VAL A 765 -17.75 18.85 -4.66
CA VAL A 765 -17.49 17.84 -3.61
C VAL A 765 -18.45 18.00 -2.43
N ARG A 766 -18.69 19.24 -1.98
CA ARG A 766 -19.67 19.51 -0.90
C ARG A 766 -21.07 19.02 -1.29
N ALA A 767 -21.50 19.24 -2.52
CA ALA A 767 -22.79 18.76 -2.99
C ALA A 767 -22.84 17.22 -3.02
N LEU A 768 -21.78 16.56 -3.49
CA LEU A 768 -21.68 15.11 -3.53
C LEU A 768 -21.64 14.46 -2.15
N MET A 769 -21.15 15.13 -1.11
CA MET A 769 -21.22 14.64 0.29
C MET A 769 -22.66 14.51 0.82
N THR A 770 -23.65 15.12 0.17
CA THR A 770 -25.06 15.00 0.47
C THR A 770 -25.84 14.13 -0.53
N HIS A 771 -25.15 13.65 -1.57
CA HIS A 771 -25.75 12.81 -2.60
C HIS A 771 -26.00 11.38 -2.07
N PRO A 772 -27.09 10.69 -2.46
CA PRO A 772 -27.41 9.32 -2.01
C PRO A 772 -26.30 8.29 -2.30
N ALA A 773 -25.43 8.57 -3.27
CA ALA A 773 -24.27 7.74 -3.60
C ALA A 773 -23.17 7.75 -2.55
N PHE A 774 -23.15 8.71 -1.62
CA PHE A 774 -22.12 8.89 -0.62
C PHE A 774 -22.59 8.41 0.76
N ASP A 775 -21.79 7.56 1.39
CA ASP A 775 -22.02 7.11 2.77
C ASP A 775 -20.77 7.45 3.62
N TRP A 776 -20.98 8.19 4.69
CA TRP A 776 -19.97 8.61 5.66
C TRP A 776 -19.31 7.45 6.44
N ARG A 777 -19.98 6.31 6.53
CA ARG A 777 -19.52 5.14 7.27
C ARG A 777 -18.67 4.22 6.39
N ASN A 778 -18.76 4.35 5.07
CA ASN A 778 -18.04 3.49 4.14
C ASN A 778 -16.66 4.09 3.76
N PRO A 779 -15.54 3.45 4.14
CA PRO A 779 -14.21 3.95 3.85
C PRO A 779 -13.91 4.12 2.35
N ASN A 780 -14.49 3.27 1.48
CA ASN A 780 -14.30 3.37 0.03
C ASN A 780 -14.94 4.63 -0.54
N LYS A 781 -16.11 5.03 -0.05
CA LYS A 781 -16.78 6.28 -0.45
C LYS A 781 -15.97 7.50 0.00
N LEU A 782 -15.44 7.46 1.22
CA LEU A 782 -14.58 8.52 1.74
C LEU A 782 -13.32 8.68 0.90
N ARG A 783 -12.64 7.59 0.57
CA ARG A 783 -11.44 7.60 -0.30
C ARG A 783 -11.79 8.10 -1.71
N ALA A 784 -12.90 7.62 -2.29
CA ALA A 784 -13.29 7.94 -3.66
C ALA A 784 -13.69 9.42 -3.86
N LEU A 785 -14.24 10.06 -2.86
CA LEU A 785 -14.64 11.46 -2.94
C LEU A 785 -13.63 12.39 -2.28
N ILE A 786 -13.40 12.22 -0.98
CA ILE A 786 -12.60 13.15 -0.17
C ILE A 786 -11.10 12.91 -0.37
N GLY A 787 -10.68 11.65 -0.32
CA GLY A 787 -9.27 11.28 -0.58
C GLY A 787 -8.83 11.67 -2.00
N ALA A 788 -9.66 11.36 -3.00
CA ALA A 788 -9.40 11.74 -4.39
C ALA A 788 -9.38 13.26 -4.59
N PHE A 789 -10.25 14.02 -3.93
CA PHE A 789 -10.22 15.48 -3.96
C PHE A 789 -8.91 16.04 -3.38
N ALA A 790 -8.53 15.59 -2.20
CA ALA A 790 -7.37 16.15 -1.50
C ALA A 790 -6.03 15.74 -2.13
N GLY A 791 -5.91 14.51 -2.64
CA GLY A 791 -4.70 14.02 -3.28
C GLY A 791 -4.63 14.24 -4.80
N GLY A 792 -5.79 14.21 -5.49
CA GLY A 792 -5.85 14.23 -6.95
C GLY A 792 -6.31 15.54 -7.58
N ASN A 793 -6.67 16.57 -6.78
CA ASN A 793 -7.09 17.88 -7.29
C ASN A 793 -6.33 19.05 -6.63
N PRO A 794 -5.04 19.21 -6.90
CA PRO A 794 -4.23 20.24 -6.26
C PRO A 794 -4.76 21.67 -6.49
N ILE A 795 -5.37 21.96 -7.63
CA ILE A 795 -5.89 23.30 -7.96
C ILE A 795 -7.06 23.70 -7.06
N ALA A 796 -8.01 22.80 -6.84
CA ALA A 796 -9.15 23.08 -5.98
C ALA A 796 -8.80 22.93 -4.50
N PHE A 797 -7.98 21.95 -4.13
CA PHE A 797 -7.57 21.72 -2.76
C PHE A 797 -6.73 22.89 -2.21
N HIS A 798 -5.75 23.38 -2.98
CA HIS A 798 -4.89 24.51 -2.62
C HIS A 798 -5.45 25.88 -3.08
N ARG A 799 -6.76 25.99 -3.28
CA ARG A 799 -7.41 27.26 -3.64
C ARG A 799 -7.05 28.36 -2.62
N GLY A 800 -6.67 29.55 -3.11
CA GLY A 800 -6.09 30.63 -2.29
C GLY A 800 -6.97 31.14 -1.14
N ASP A 801 -8.30 30.94 -1.19
CA ASP A 801 -9.22 31.28 -0.11
C ASP A 801 -9.24 30.21 1.02
N GLY A 802 -8.51 29.10 0.88
CA GLY A 802 -8.46 28.02 1.85
C GLY A 802 -9.71 27.15 1.98
N ALA A 803 -10.61 27.20 1.00
CA ALA A 803 -11.87 26.44 1.05
C ALA A 803 -11.65 24.92 1.06
N GLY A 804 -10.64 24.40 0.33
CA GLY A 804 -10.26 23.00 0.36
C GLY A 804 -9.80 22.53 1.75
N TYR A 805 -9.03 23.32 2.44
CA TYR A 805 -8.53 23.00 3.79
C TYR A 805 -9.64 23.00 4.83
N ARG A 806 -10.56 23.99 4.77
CA ARG A 806 -11.74 24.01 5.65
C ARG A 806 -12.66 22.82 5.41
N LEU A 807 -12.86 22.42 4.14
CA LEU A 807 -13.61 21.22 3.82
C LEU A 807 -12.99 19.99 4.48
N MET A 808 -11.68 19.83 4.36
CA MET A 808 -10.96 18.72 4.99
C MET A 808 -11.07 18.77 6.52
N GLY A 809 -10.91 19.94 7.13
CA GLY A 809 -11.08 20.11 8.58
C GLY A 809 -12.45 19.68 9.07
N GLU A 810 -13.52 20.04 8.36
CA GLU A 810 -14.91 19.62 8.67
C GLU A 810 -15.08 18.08 8.55
N VAL A 811 -14.45 17.46 7.54
CA VAL A 811 -14.49 16.00 7.35
C VAL A 811 -13.79 15.29 8.51
N ILE A 812 -12.60 15.71 8.87
CA ILE A 812 -11.81 15.12 9.97
C ILE A 812 -12.53 15.28 11.31
N GLU A 813 -13.06 16.47 11.61
CA GLU A 813 -13.85 16.73 12.82
C GLU A 813 -15.05 15.79 12.94
N ARG A 814 -15.71 15.48 11.83
CA ARG A 814 -16.83 14.54 11.81
C ARG A 814 -16.40 13.09 12.01
N LEU A 815 -15.31 12.68 11.36
CA LEU A 815 -14.87 11.28 11.33
C LEU A 815 -14.16 10.86 12.61
N GLN A 816 -13.44 11.76 13.28
CA GLN A 816 -12.56 11.43 14.39
C GLN A 816 -13.28 10.72 15.55
N ALA A 817 -14.57 10.94 15.74
CA ALA A 817 -15.37 10.28 16.78
C ALA A 817 -15.91 8.90 16.36
N SER A 818 -16.05 8.62 15.05
CA SER A 818 -16.66 7.39 14.54
C SER A 818 -15.64 6.41 13.95
N ASN A 819 -14.67 6.91 13.21
CA ASN A 819 -13.58 6.13 12.61
C ASN A 819 -12.28 6.96 12.66
N PRO A 820 -11.60 6.96 13.81
CA PRO A 820 -10.39 7.76 14.01
C PRO A 820 -9.24 7.36 13.09
N GLN A 821 -9.08 6.09 12.74
CA GLN A 821 -8.06 5.60 11.82
C GLN A 821 -8.21 6.24 10.43
N ILE A 822 -9.42 6.31 9.88
CA ILE A 822 -9.66 6.99 8.60
C ILE A 822 -9.46 8.51 8.75
N ALA A 823 -9.89 9.11 9.88
CA ALA A 823 -9.67 10.53 10.14
C ALA A 823 -8.17 10.90 10.16
N ALA A 824 -7.34 10.10 10.82
CA ALA A 824 -5.89 10.27 10.86
C ALA A 824 -5.27 10.18 9.46
N ARG A 825 -5.67 9.21 8.65
CA ARG A 825 -5.21 9.08 7.26
C ARG A 825 -5.62 10.26 6.37
N MET A 826 -6.83 10.81 6.57
CA MET A 826 -7.30 11.99 5.81
C MET A 826 -6.55 13.27 6.15
N LEU A 827 -5.80 13.32 7.26
CA LEU A 827 -4.93 14.46 7.60
C LEU A 827 -3.68 14.57 6.71
N ALA A 828 -3.21 13.47 6.11
CA ALA A 828 -1.94 13.39 5.39
C ALA A 828 -1.69 14.55 4.39
N PRO A 829 -2.64 14.97 3.53
CA PRO A 829 -2.44 16.09 2.61
C PRO A 829 -2.15 17.41 3.29
N MET A 830 -2.60 17.62 4.54
CA MET A 830 -2.41 18.85 5.30
C MET A 830 -1.12 18.87 6.13
N THR A 831 -0.51 17.72 6.40
CA THR A 831 0.67 17.63 7.29
C THR A 831 1.89 18.36 6.74
N ARG A 832 2.03 18.43 5.41
CA ARG A 832 3.14 19.08 4.70
C ARG A 832 2.90 20.57 4.40
N TRP A 833 2.09 21.27 5.20
CA TRP A 833 1.66 22.63 4.96
C TRP A 833 2.79 23.65 4.77
N ARG A 834 3.96 23.43 5.41
CA ARG A 834 5.12 24.33 5.35
C ARG A 834 5.74 24.42 3.96
N ARG A 835 5.52 23.47 3.07
CA ARG A 835 6.18 23.42 1.75
C ARG A 835 5.50 24.27 0.68
N TYR A 836 4.27 24.73 0.90
CA TYR A 836 3.48 25.43 -0.12
C TYR A 836 3.66 26.96 -0.07
N ALA A 837 3.73 27.61 -1.25
CA ALA A 837 3.84 29.07 -1.34
C ALA A 837 2.53 29.79 -0.98
N VAL A 838 1.38 29.12 -1.14
CA VAL A 838 0.05 29.66 -0.87
C VAL A 838 -0.69 28.76 0.10
N GLY A 839 -1.41 29.34 1.05
CA GLY A 839 -2.30 28.60 1.97
C GLY A 839 -1.65 28.08 3.25
N GLN A 840 -0.36 28.31 3.49
CA GLN A 840 0.34 27.85 4.71
C GLN A 840 -0.39 28.25 6.00
N GLU A 841 -0.70 29.53 6.17
CA GLU A 841 -1.35 30.05 7.38
C GLU A 841 -2.74 29.47 7.57
N THR A 842 -3.51 29.34 6.50
CA THR A 842 -4.87 28.79 6.55
C THR A 842 -4.85 27.30 6.88
N MET A 843 -3.94 26.56 6.29
CA MET A 843 -3.79 25.11 6.54
C MET A 843 -3.35 24.87 7.98
N ARG A 844 -2.36 25.63 8.45
CA ARG A 844 -1.90 25.61 9.85
C ARG A 844 -3.04 25.93 10.81
N ALA A 845 -3.82 26.99 10.54
CA ALA A 845 -4.94 27.37 11.40
C ALA A 845 -6.00 26.25 11.52
N GLU A 846 -6.27 25.51 10.44
CA GLU A 846 -7.18 24.35 10.49
C GLU A 846 -6.58 23.20 11.32
N LEU A 847 -5.28 22.89 11.19
CA LEU A 847 -4.60 21.91 12.02
C LEU A 847 -4.63 22.28 13.50
N GLU A 848 -4.37 23.57 13.83
CA GLU A 848 -4.44 24.09 15.20
C GLU A 848 -5.87 24.02 15.76
N ARG A 849 -6.89 24.31 14.93
CA ARG A 849 -8.32 24.17 15.29
C ARG A 849 -8.67 22.74 15.63
N LEU A 850 -8.25 21.79 14.80
CA LEU A 850 -8.48 20.36 15.03
C LEU A 850 -7.74 19.86 16.28
N ALA A 851 -6.51 20.31 16.51
CA ALA A 851 -5.72 19.95 17.69
C ALA A 851 -6.31 20.48 19.03
N ALA A 852 -7.22 21.45 18.96
CA ALA A 852 -7.92 22.00 20.13
C ALA A 852 -9.19 21.22 20.50
N ILE A 853 -9.57 20.21 19.74
CA ILE A 853 -10.73 19.33 20.05
C ILE A 853 -10.35 18.47 21.27
N ASP A 854 -11.26 18.33 22.23
CA ASP A 854 -11.07 17.49 23.41
C ASP A 854 -12.37 16.67 23.69
N PRO A 855 -12.29 15.33 23.78
CA PRO A 855 -11.11 14.48 23.58
C PRO A 855 -10.74 14.26 22.12
N LEU A 856 -9.43 14.08 21.84
CA LEU A 856 -8.92 13.60 20.56
C LEU A 856 -8.52 12.12 20.66
N PRO A 857 -8.86 11.28 19.67
CA PRO A 857 -8.31 9.93 19.53
C PRO A 857 -6.77 9.97 19.39
N LYS A 858 -6.10 8.91 19.86
CA LYS A 858 -4.62 8.83 19.92
C LYS A 858 -3.97 8.96 18.54
N ASP A 859 -4.52 8.30 17.54
CA ASP A 859 -4.04 8.32 16.16
C ASP A 859 -4.15 9.73 15.53
N VAL A 860 -5.30 10.39 15.65
CA VAL A 860 -5.49 11.78 15.19
C VAL A 860 -4.59 12.75 15.95
N PHE A 861 -4.47 12.58 17.27
CA PHE A 861 -3.60 13.38 18.12
C PHE A 861 -2.13 13.29 17.68
N GLU A 862 -1.62 12.08 17.44
CA GLU A 862 -0.23 11.86 17.02
C GLU A 862 0.07 12.59 15.71
N VAL A 863 -0.77 12.42 14.69
CA VAL A 863 -0.60 13.05 13.37
C VAL A 863 -0.62 14.58 13.47
N LEU A 864 -1.60 15.14 14.18
CA LEU A 864 -1.72 16.59 14.39
C LEU A 864 -0.51 17.15 15.15
N ASN A 865 -0.07 16.49 16.20
CA ASN A 865 1.06 16.92 16.99
C ASN A 865 2.34 16.95 16.15
N ARG A 866 2.65 15.90 15.40
CA ARG A 866 3.80 15.85 14.50
C ARG A 866 3.72 16.93 13.43
N ALA A 867 2.58 17.11 12.78
CA ALA A 867 2.39 18.11 11.73
C ALA A 867 2.62 19.55 12.23
N LEU A 868 2.28 19.85 13.49
CA LEU A 868 2.41 21.20 14.08
C LEU A 868 3.77 21.47 14.72
N THR A 869 4.41 20.46 15.32
CA THR A 869 5.62 20.63 16.14
C THR A 869 6.93 20.30 15.42
N GLU A 870 6.89 19.42 14.43
CA GLU A 870 8.08 19.02 13.71
C GLU A 870 8.51 20.08 12.69
N PRO A 871 9.81 20.37 12.54
CA PRO A 871 10.29 21.17 11.42
C PRO A 871 10.03 20.47 10.09
N ALA A 872 9.85 21.25 9.04
CA ALA A 872 9.67 20.73 7.68
C ALA A 872 10.95 20.08 7.18
#